data_66eb922dcbcb42e0d73b681382667a1f
#
_entry.id   66eb922dcbcb42e0d73b681382667a1f
#
_cell.length_a   1.000
_cell.length_b   1.000
_cell.length_c   1.000
_cell.angle_alpha   90.00
_cell.angle_beta   90.00
_cell.angle_gamma   90.00
#
_symmetry.space_group_name_H-M   'P 1'
#
loop_
_entity.id
_entity.type
_entity.pdbx_description
1 polymer ?
#
loop_
_entity_poly.entity_id
_entity_poly.type
_entity_poly.pdbx_seq_one_letter_code
_entity_poly.pdbx_strand_id
1 'polypeptide(L)'
;MTDARTIADDLVATAVRVVEDLAFGVAPGLALPETLAGHRVDADAHADLVFTLGLLHEAGIDEVVAGLPVVPTLRQRLAETDARRTHTFFSYRIAETVARLGGLDALDAPTRQVAADAADSTEWIPLLDEGVLPRNYAVVLARCEVARARLGLAVDGGVLEGLLDRVRALLGEHPEGWLDDSHDGRGQVDMYTVDAYLFAEPFADRLGDLWDRGVRSAARLVEAVASPGGAALPWGRSIGALAVCHTAELAGVLLRRGIEVDTERWLGLARAAAGAAPGWFDRGLVVAHKHRAPFRYRGPQRRLQMTLDCAGKLVTTALDLRAAAMSNGSQYGKGRENDHSHTENAGVGARDEWISFGEGLGVWARGDPRLSFALPVVGGPGADYAPAPRHPGRLDVPTDQPLACFVPLAWRGEARFAPGGAAAHVEHRPGGLELRHDRFVATAGEVGGGAGPETLDARRHARYRVDGRTLSVAEDLTFERPPGALAVLVPETAAQPLRVTAAGDPVRRVTTVDVDGLAEWRSVNGELRAVHQVELTPGRQVRFRWSVTPKLRVASTAHHHWYHECLYGPLADRVHTRPVPFHLLDRPDRLIEALADVDVLHLHWPEWFVGLDAGRSRRVATAVAEAGVPVVWTQHNLAPHAAPDDTELYRPWAEVAAGVIHHSESGRNAVTARYPFRDDALHRVIPHGHWGPLMAAAAGAGDAVGAEGTGARQAAEAELGLAPCHLRIGLVGAPRPGKDTQLLVDGFAACRRDELQLLVLCHAGERLPDDPRITALPYEEVPRPVYDRRLAAIDVLALPLDGRTYLTTGQVADAVGAGIPALVSPWPYLHEALGAAGIPYGHTAADLAATLDALDDDTLARARAALPERRAALDWAPLADRTWELLDEVAARSAVD
;
A
#
# COMPACT_ATOMS: atom_id res chain seq x y z
N MET A 1 -15.25 19.51 -12.83
CA MET A 1 -16.04 20.59 -12.16
C MET A 1 -17.00 20.05 -11.12
N THR A 2 -17.80 19.01 -11.38
CA THR A 2 -18.60 18.28 -10.37
C THR A 2 -17.70 17.77 -9.24
N ASP A 3 -16.55 17.25 -9.60
CA ASP A 3 -15.49 16.74 -8.73
C ASP A 3 -14.99 17.76 -7.68
N ALA A 4 -14.64 18.97 -8.09
CA ALA A 4 -14.15 19.99 -7.16
C ALA A 4 -15.18 20.36 -6.09
N ARG A 5 -16.48 20.36 -6.44
CA ARG A 5 -17.56 20.59 -5.46
C ARG A 5 -17.72 19.42 -4.50
N THR A 6 -17.67 18.19 -5.00
CA THR A 6 -17.75 16.98 -4.15
C THR A 6 -16.58 16.96 -3.15
N ILE A 7 -15.36 17.22 -3.60
CA ILE A 7 -14.19 17.31 -2.72
C ILE A 7 -14.39 18.42 -1.67
N ALA A 8 -14.88 19.58 -2.07
CA ALA A 8 -15.15 20.69 -1.16
C ALA A 8 -16.18 20.30 -0.09
N ASP A 9 -17.24 19.60 -0.47
CA ASP A 9 -18.29 19.18 0.46
C ASP A 9 -17.76 18.13 1.45
N ASP A 10 -16.92 17.20 1.03
CA ASP A 10 -16.25 16.21 1.90
C ASP A 10 -15.30 16.88 2.92
N LEU A 11 -14.57 17.91 2.49
CA LEU A 11 -13.67 18.68 3.35
C LEU A 11 -14.45 19.46 4.42
N VAL A 12 -15.55 20.13 4.02
CA VAL A 12 -16.45 20.83 4.97
C VAL A 12 -17.07 19.83 5.96
N ALA A 13 -17.58 18.70 5.47
CA ALA A 13 -18.16 17.67 6.32
C ALA A 13 -17.14 17.12 7.35
N THR A 14 -15.89 16.98 6.97
CA THR A 14 -14.83 16.58 7.90
C THR A 14 -14.56 17.65 8.95
N ALA A 15 -14.45 18.90 8.57
CA ALA A 15 -14.23 20.02 9.49
C ALA A 15 -15.41 20.18 10.47
N VAL A 16 -16.66 20.11 9.98
CA VAL A 16 -17.87 20.16 10.82
C VAL A 16 -17.81 19.04 11.86
N ARG A 17 -17.54 17.79 11.45
CA ARG A 17 -17.44 16.66 12.37
C ARG A 17 -16.37 16.85 13.46
N VAL A 18 -15.21 17.38 13.09
CA VAL A 18 -14.14 17.69 14.06
C VAL A 18 -14.62 18.70 15.10
N VAL A 19 -15.30 19.76 14.66
CA VAL A 19 -15.82 20.80 15.57
C VAL A 19 -17.00 20.29 16.42
N GLU A 20 -17.86 19.44 15.86
CA GLU A 20 -18.92 18.74 16.61
C GLU A 20 -18.36 17.86 17.72
N ASP A 21 -17.39 17.00 17.39
CA ASP A 21 -16.74 16.12 18.36
C ASP A 21 -16.04 16.92 19.47
N LEU A 22 -15.40 18.04 19.13
CA LEU A 22 -14.85 18.97 20.12
C LEU A 22 -15.93 19.56 21.03
N ALA A 23 -17.07 19.98 20.46
CA ALA A 23 -18.18 20.56 21.20
C ALA A 23 -18.82 19.57 22.19
N PHE A 24 -18.83 18.27 21.88
CA PHE A 24 -19.35 17.25 22.77
C PHE A 24 -18.32 16.73 23.78
N GLY A 25 -17.05 16.67 23.40
CA GLY A 25 -16.00 16.01 24.17
C GLY A 25 -15.06 16.96 24.90
N VAL A 26 -14.07 17.48 24.20
CA VAL A 26 -12.94 18.20 24.80
C VAL A 26 -13.31 19.62 25.22
N ALA A 27 -14.18 20.27 24.47
CA ALA A 27 -14.58 21.67 24.67
C ALA A 27 -16.12 21.81 24.60
N PRO A 28 -16.86 21.35 25.62
CA PRO A 28 -18.30 21.39 25.62
C PRO A 28 -18.88 22.77 25.26
N GLY A 29 -19.78 22.81 24.29
CA GLY A 29 -20.30 24.06 23.76
C GLY A 29 -19.25 24.97 23.12
N LEU A 30 -18.11 24.43 22.73
CA LEU A 30 -16.92 25.15 22.19
C LEU A 30 -16.33 26.17 23.18
N ALA A 31 -16.51 25.96 24.46
CA ALA A 31 -15.76 26.63 25.51
C ALA A 31 -14.41 25.92 25.69
N LEU A 32 -13.32 26.56 25.27
CA LEU A 32 -12.01 25.92 25.29
C LEU A 32 -11.52 25.68 26.72
N PRO A 33 -10.98 24.50 27.05
CA PRO A 33 -10.41 24.24 28.36
C PRO A 33 -9.11 25.02 28.57
N GLU A 34 -8.80 25.37 29.84
CA GLU A 34 -7.49 25.98 30.15
C GLU A 34 -6.33 24.98 30.03
N THR A 35 -6.63 23.69 30.28
CA THR A 35 -5.65 22.60 30.22
C THR A 35 -6.20 21.42 29.43
N LEU A 36 -5.32 20.75 28.71
CA LEU A 36 -5.57 19.48 28.02
C LEU A 36 -4.46 18.48 28.39
N ALA A 37 -4.85 17.28 28.85
CA ALA A 37 -3.92 16.24 29.27
C ALA A 37 -2.86 16.73 30.29
N GLY A 38 -3.25 17.63 31.24
CA GLY A 38 -2.38 18.16 32.25
C GLY A 38 -1.46 19.32 31.82
N HIS A 39 -1.59 19.77 30.55
CA HIS A 39 -0.80 20.89 29.99
C HIS A 39 -1.72 22.08 29.70
N ARG A 40 -1.21 23.30 29.87
CA ARG A 40 -1.92 24.52 29.54
C ARG A 40 -2.17 24.54 28.03
N VAL A 41 -3.41 24.84 27.62
CA VAL A 41 -3.78 24.98 26.21
C VAL A 41 -3.10 26.21 25.60
N ASP A 42 -2.63 26.08 24.35
CA ASP A 42 -2.00 27.17 23.63
C ASP A 42 -2.97 28.32 23.38
N ALA A 43 -2.51 29.54 23.52
CA ALA A 43 -3.35 30.75 23.34
C ALA A 43 -3.87 30.88 21.89
N ASP A 44 -3.13 30.33 20.92
CA ASP A 44 -3.56 30.34 19.51
C ASP A 44 -4.83 29.52 19.27
N ALA A 45 -5.13 28.52 20.12
CA ALA A 45 -6.32 27.68 19.96
C ALA A 45 -7.61 28.49 19.94
N HIS A 46 -7.68 29.58 20.69
CA HIS A 46 -8.85 30.48 20.71
C HIS A 46 -9.02 31.17 19.33
N ALA A 47 -7.95 31.73 18.78
CA ALA A 47 -8.00 32.38 17.48
C ALA A 47 -8.30 31.41 16.35
N ASP A 48 -7.78 30.18 16.43
CA ASP A 48 -8.10 29.11 15.45
C ASP A 48 -9.57 28.69 15.53
N LEU A 49 -10.15 28.62 16.74
CA LEU A 49 -11.59 28.36 16.88
C LEU A 49 -12.43 29.46 16.25
N VAL A 50 -12.12 30.71 16.57
CA VAL A 50 -12.83 31.91 16.02
C VAL A 50 -12.70 31.91 14.49
N PHE A 51 -11.51 31.65 13.96
CA PHE A 51 -11.23 31.59 12.54
C PHE A 51 -11.99 30.45 11.84
N THR A 52 -11.97 29.26 12.42
CA THR A 52 -12.69 28.10 11.88
C THR A 52 -14.20 28.33 11.85
N LEU A 53 -14.79 28.90 12.89
CA LEU A 53 -16.22 29.27 12.93
C LEU A 53 -16.55 30.32 11.86
N GLY A 54 -15.66 31.32 11.64
CA GLY A 54 -15.81 32.31 10.59
C GLY A 54 -15.80 31.72 9.19
N LEU A 55 -14.94 30.76 8.96
CA LEU A 55 -14.87 29.99 7.69
C LEU A 55 -16.09 29.10 7.48
N LEU A 56 -16.59 28.42 8.53
CA LEU A 56 -17.82 27.63 8.47
C LEU A 56 -19.04 28.50 8.13
N HIS A 57 -19.11 29.70 8.71
CA HIS A 57 -20.15 30.68 8.34
C HIS A 57 -20.06 31.06 6.84
N GLU A 58 -18.87 31.37 6.34
CA GLU A 58 -18.67 31.67 4.92
C GLU A 58 -19.02 30.47 4.01
N ALA A 59 -18.77 29.24 4.48
CA ALA A 59 -19.14 28.02 3.79
C ALA A 59 -20.66 27.70 3.81
N GLY A 60 -21.47 28.52 4.50
CA GLY A 60 -22.94 28.38 4.60
C GLY A 60 -23.39 27.37 5.67
N ILE A 61 -22.57 27.13 6.69
CA ILE A 61 -22.93 26.28 7.82
C ILE A 61 -23.58 27.12 8.93
N ASP A 62 -24.85 26.91 9.19
CA ASP A 62 -25.63 27.67 10.17
C ASP A 62 -25.47 27.08 11.58
N GLU A 63 -25.42 25.76 11.70
CA GLU A 63 -25.22 25.02 12.96
C GLU A 63 -24.15 23.96 12.81
N VAL A 64 -23.26 23.84 13.80
CA VAL A 64 -22.28 22.75 13.87
C VAL A 64 -22.92 21.50 14.46
N VAL A 65 -23.71 21.66 15.49
CA VAL A 65 -24.48 20.63 16.18
C VAL A 65 -25.80 21.21 16.63
N ALA A 66 -26.84 20.40 16.78
CA ALA A 66 -28.17 20.87 17.21
C ALA A 66 -28.08 21.70 18.48
N GLY A 67 -28.59 22.96 18.39
CA GLY A 67 -28.57 23.93 19.48
C GLY A 67 -27.27 24.73 19.62
N LEU A 68 -26.30 24.59 18.73
CA LEU A 68 -25.06 25.36 18.72
C LEU A 68 -24.89 26.16 17.39
N PRO A 69 -25.58 27.28 17.24
CA PRO A 69 -25.54 28.09 16.00
C PRO A 69 -24.18 28.77 15.83
N VAL A 70 -23.64 28.74 14.59
CA VAL A 70 -22.29 29.20 14.27
C VAL A 70 -22.10 30.69 14.57
N VAL A 71 -22.92 31.57 14.02
CA VAL A 71 -22.75 33.00 14.16
C VAL A 71 -22.90 33.53 15.60
N PRO A 72 -23.93 33.13 16.37
CA PRO A 72 -24.01 33.48 17.78
C PRO A 72 -22.83 33.02 18.60
N THR A 73 -22.39 31.75 18.40
CA THR A 73 -21.22 31.18 19.07
C THR A 73 -19.95 31.93 18.71
N LEU A 74 -19.77 32.24 17.42
CA LEU A 74 -18.64 33.02 16.94
C LEU A 74 -18.58 34.41 17.58
N ARG A 75 -19.70 35.15 17.62
CA ARG A 75 -19.77 36.46 18.28
C ARG A 75 -19.46 36.37 19.76
N GLN A 76 -19.95 35.36 20.46
CA GLN A 76 -19.62 35.11 21.85
C GLN A 76 -18.11 34.88 22.04
N ARG A 77 -17.50 34.00 21.23
CA ARG A 77 -16.05 33.72 21.31
C ARG A 77 -15.23 35.00 20.98
N LEU A 78 -15.64 35.77 20.01
CA LEU A 78 -14.99 37.08 19.72
C LEU A 78 -15.04 38.04 20.94
N ALA A 79 -16.18 38.15 21.61
CA ALA A 79 -16.31 38.96 22.81
C ALA A 79 -15.43 38.49 23.98
N GLU A 80 -15.13 37.21 24.04
CA GLU A 80 -14.27 36.57 25.06
C GLU A 80 -12.79 36.63 24.70
N THR A 81 -12.40 37.19 23.58
CA THR A 81 -11.00 37.27 23.13
C THR A 81 -10.19 38.13 24.11
N ASP A 82 -9.07 37.58 24.59
CA ASP A 82 -8.12 38.32 25.42
C ASP A 82 -7.04 38.95 24.52
N ALA A 83 -7.21 40.25 24.20
CA ALA A 83 -6.26 40.95 23.34
C ALA A 83 -4.82 41.00 23.91
N ARG A 84 -4.66 40.85 25.23
CA ARG A 84 -3.33 40.82 25.88
C ARG A 84 -2.56 39.52 25.64
N ARG A 85 -3.21 38.53 25.07
CA ARG A 85 -2.60 37.22 24.70
C ARG A 85 -2.37 37.12 23.21
N THR A 86 -2.36 38.24 22.47
CA THR A 86 -2.13 38.23 21.02
C THR A 86 -0.77 37.62 20.69
N HIS A 87 -0.77 36.89 19.60
CA HIS A 87 0.43 36.29 19.00
C HIS A 87 0.39 36.57 17.50
N THR A 88 1.52 36.49 16.81
CA THR A 88 1.60 36.74 15.37
C THR A 88 0.54 36.02 14.56
N PHE A 89 0.29 34.75 14.83
CA PHE A 89 -0.75 33.94 14.15
C PHE A 89 -2.16 34.28 14.63
N PHE A 90 -2.29 34.87 15.78
CA PHE A 90 -3.57 35.24 16.40
C PHE A 90 -4.23 36.41 15.67
N SER A 91 -3.48 37.44 15.40
CA SER A 91 -4.01 38.74 14.98
C SER A 91 -4.69 38.69 13.61
N TYR A 92 -4.10 38.06 12.60
CA TYR A 92 -4.74 37.97 11.29
C TYR A 92 -6.00 37.12 11.32
N ARG A 93 -6.03 36.03 12.12
CA ARG A 93 -7.19 35.16 12.26
C ARG A 93 -8.41 35.90 12.78
N ILE A 94 -8.22 36.72 13.80
CA ILE A 94 -9.31 37.60 14.32
C ILE A 94 -9.72 38.60 13.26
N ALA A 95 -8.78 39.32 12.65
CA ALA A 95 -9.08 40.34 11.63
C ALA A 95 -9.83 39.75 10.42
N GLU A 96 -9.39 38.64 9.86
CA GLU A 96 -10.05 38.01 8.73
C GLU A 96 -11.43 37.47 9.09
N THR A 97 -11.62 36.97 10.33
CA THR A 97 -12.94 36.53 10.82
C THR A 97 -13.92 37.70 10.92
N VAL A 98 -13.48 38.81 11.46
CA VAL A 98 -14.31 40.03 11.54
C VAL A 98 -14.69 40.52 10.13
N ALA A 99 -13.78 40.45 9.17
CA ALA A 99 -14.10 40.79 7.78
C ALA A 99 -15.21 39.91 7.21
N ARG A 100 -15.22 38.59 7.51
CA ARG A 100 -16.27 37.63 7.11
C ARG A 100 -17.63 37.92 7.73
N LEU A 101 -17.65 38.53 8.92
CA LEU A 101 -18.88 38.98 9.58
C LEU A 101 -19.42 40.32 9.04
N GLY A 102 -18.77 40.90 8.03
CA GLY A 102 -19.16 42.22 7.46
C GLY A 102 -18.39 43.42 8.04
N GLY A 103 -17.28 43.16 8.71
CA GLY A 103 -16.39 44.19 9.25
C GLY A 103 -16.71 44.60 10.70
N LEU A 104 -15.96 45.57 11.20
CA LEU A 104 -16.07 46.04 12.59
C LEU A 104 -17.47 46.60 12.90
N ASP A 105 -18.15 47.21 11.93
CA ASP A 105 -19.49 47.78 12.11
C ASP A 105 -20.60 46.74 12.33
N ALA A 106 -20.33 45.47 12.01
CA ALA A 106 -21.25 44.37 12.30
C ALA A 106 -21.20 43.92 13.76
N LEU A 107 -20.28 44.45 14.58
CA LEU A 107 -20.06 44.11 15.99
C LEU A 107 -20.61 45.18 16.92
N ASP A 108 -21.04 44.80 18.13
CA ASP A 108 -21.32 45.74 19.20
C ASP A 108 -20.04 46.49 19.65
N ALA A 109 -20.20 47.63 20.33
CA ALA A 109 -19.06 48.47 20.66
C ALA A 109 -17.98 47.77 21.52
N PRO A 110 -18.30 46.99 22.57
CA PRO A 110 -17.32 46.26 23.34
C PRO A 110 -16.56 45.20 22.53
N THR A 111 -17.29 44.37 21.79
CA THR A 111 -16.69 43.34 20.93
C THR A 111 -15.85 43.96 19.83
N ARG A 112 -16.28 45.07 19.24
CA ARG A 112 -15.53 45.83 18.23
C ARG A 112 -14.16 46.28 18.78
N GLN A 113 -14.12 46.83 19.99
CA GLN A 113 -12.86 47.27 20.59
C GLN A 113 -11.92 46.07 20.86
N VAL A 114 -12.43 44.98 21.46
CA VAL A 114 -11.65 43.77 21.70
C VAL A 114 -11.09 43.18 20.39
N ALA A 115 -11.90 43.13 19.34
CA ALA A 115 -11.46 42.63 18.04
C ALA A 115 -10.40 43.52 17.38
N ALA A 116 -10.54 44.86 17.48
CA ALA A 116 -9.55 45.80 16.96
C ALA A 116 -8.22 45.69 17.70
N ASP A 117 -8.24 45.57 19.03
CA ASP A 117 -7.05 45.42 19.86
C ASP A 117 -6.37 44.08 19.60
N ALA A 118 -7.14 43.01 19.45
CA ALA A 118 -6.62 41.67 19.13
C ALA A 118 -6.05 41.56 17.71
N ALA A 119 -6.55 42.35 16.76
CA ALA A 119 -6.01 42.40 15.42
C ALA A 119 -4.67 43.17 15.33
N ASP A 120 -4.27 43.88 16.37
CA ASP A 120 -3.02 44.61 16.40
C ASP A 120 -1.83 43.72 16.64
N SER A 121 -0.90 43.65 15.67
CA SER A 121 0.33 42.85 15.72
C SER A 121 1.60 43.70 15.71
N THR A 122 1.46 45.05 15.82
CA THR A 122 2.59 45.97 15.68
C THR A 122 3.67 45.81 16.73
N GLU A 123 3.32 45.35 17.94
CA GLU A 123 4.29 45.05 19.02
C GLU A 123 5.28 43.94 18.68
N TRP A 124 4.96 43.06 17.72
CA TRP A 124 5.80 41.92 17.31
C TRP A 124 6.86 42.29 16.26
N ILE A 125 6.68 43.44 15.59
CA ILE A 125 7.57 43.87 14.50
C ILE A 125 8.99 44.17 15.00
N PRO A 126 9.19 44.88 16.14
CA PRO A 126 10.51 45.07 16.69
C PRO A 126 11.23 43.78 17.06
N LEU A 127 10.52 42.75 17.53
CA LEU A 127 11.07 41.46 17.86
C LEU A 127 11.59 40.72 16.63
N LEU A 128 10.98 40.95 15.46
CA LEU A 128 11.51 40.43 14.20
C LEU A 128 12.81 41.15 13.81
N ASP A 129 12.89 42.47 14.06
CA ASP A 129 14.07 43.30 13.82
C ASP A 129 15.25 42.90 14.68
N GLU A 130 14.99 42.55 15.94
CA GLU A 130 15.96 42.09 16.91
C GLU A 130 16.37 40.63 16.71
N GLY A 131 15.77 39.92 15.74
CA GLY A 131 16.03 38.50 15.49
C GLY A 131 15.51 37.55 16.58
N VAL A 132 14.59 38.03 17.43
CA VAL A 132 13.90 37.21 18.44
C VAL A 132 12.90 36.28 17.80
N LEU A 133 12.16 36.76 16.78
CA LEU A 133 11.26 35.93 15.98
C LEU A 133 11.98 35.26 14.82
N PRO A 134 11.58 34.04 14.43
CA PRO A 134 12.04 33.38 13.21
C PRO A 134 11.78 34.25 11.96
N ARG A 135 12.65 34.14 10.97
CA ARG A 135 12.62 34.96 9.74
C ARG A 135 11.30 34.86 8.96
N ASN A 136 10.71 33.67 8.91
CA ASN A 136 9.45 33.42 8.23
C ASN A 136 8.25 34.18 8.84
N TYR A 137 8.37 34.69 10.07
CA TYR A 137 7.36 35.55 10.69
C TYR A 137 7.15 36.85 9.96
N ALA A 138 8.08 37.31 9.12
CA ALA A 138 7.86 38.43 8.22
C ALA A 138 6.62 38.22 7.34
N VAL A 139 6.38 37.02 6.84
CA VAL A 139 5.21 36.67 6.02
C VAL A 139 3.92 36.79 6.84
N VAL A 140 3.94 36.26 8.09
CA VAL A 140 2.78 36.31 8.98
C VAL A 140 2.42 37.72 9.40
N LEU A 141 3.42 38.55 9.78
CA LEU A 141 3.21 39.95 10.15
C LEU A 141 2.73 40.81 8.98
N ALA A 142 3.23 40.57 7.76
CA ALA A 142 2.72 41.20 6.55
C ALA A 142 1.23 40.87 6.33
N ARG A 143 0.83 39.60 6.54
CA ARG A 143 -0.57 39.16 6.48
C ARG A 143 -1.43 39.87 7.54
N CYS A 144 -0.92 40.00 8.78
CA CYS A 144 -1.63 40.75 9.84
C CYS A 144 -1.91 42.21 9.43
N GLU A 145 -0.92 42.93 8.93
CA GLU A 145 -1.09 44.32 8.53
C GLU A 145 -2.01 44.47 7.30
N VAL A 146 -1.96 43.56 6.35
CA VAL A 146 -2.91 43.47 5.23
C VAL A 146 -4.35 43.21 5.73
N ALA A 147 -4.54 42.32 6.69
CA ALA A 147 -5.86 42.05 7.25
C ALA A 147 -6.40 43.25 8.05
N ARG A 148 -5.57 43.96 8.81
CA ARG A 148 -5.92 45.19 9.50
C ARG A 148 -6.36 46.29 8.51
N ALA A 149 -5.61 46.47 7.41
CA ALA A 149 -5.95 47.43 6.38
C ALA A 149 -7.34 47.13 5.76
N ARG A 150 -7.67 45.87 5.53
CA ARG A 150 -8.99 45.46 5.01
C ARG A 150 -10.14 45.77 5.98
N LEU A 151 -9.88 45.80 7.28
CA LEU A 151 -10.85 46.20 8.29
C LEU A 151 -10.99 47.74 8.42
N GLY A 152 -10.23 48.54 7.67
CA GLY A 152 -10.19 49.98 7.82
C GLY A 152 -9.47 50.47 9.07
N LEU A 153 -8.71 49.61 9.75
CA LEU A 153 -7.87 49.98 10.87
C LEU A 153 -6.63 50.75 10.36
N ALA A 154 -6.13 51.66 11.20
CA ALA A 154 -4.94 52.43 10.85
C ALA A 154 -3.72 51.49 10.68
N VAL A 155 -3.10 51.52 9.51
CA VAL A 155 -1.86 50.81 9.20
C VAL A 155 -0.84 51.86 8.74
N ASP A 156 0.35 51.83 9.34
CA ASP A 156 1.47 52.65 8.84
C ASP A 156 1.96 52.02 7.51
N GLY A 157 1.79 52.77 6.41
CA GLY A 157 2.20 52.32 5.07
C GLY A 157 3.70 52.04 4.96
N GLY A 158 4.54 52.75 5.71
CA GLY A 158 5.98 52.46 5.76
C GLY A 158 6.32 51.15 6.45
N VAL A 159 5.60 50.84 7.52
CA VAL A 159 5.74 49.56 8.24
C VAL A 159 5.32 48.41 7.34
N LEU A 160 4.18 48.48 6.67
CA LEU A 160 3.71 47.44 5.77
C LEU A 160 4.65 47.24 4.58
N GLU A 161 5.12 48.32 3.94
CA GLU A 161 6.10 48.20 2.86
C GLU A 161 7.42 47.58 3.34
N GLY A 162 7.91 47.96 4.53
CA GLY A 162 9.10 47.37 5.13
C GLY A 162 8.96 45.86 5.40
N LEU A 163 7.77 45.41 5.83
CA LEU A 163 7.49 43.98 5.97
C LEU A 163 7.46 43.26 4.61
N LEU A 164 6.83 43.87 3.59
CA LEU A 164 6.80 43.31 2.25
C LEU A 164 8.18 43.25 1.61
N ASP A 165 9.04 44.23 1.85
CA ASP A 165 10.43 44.20 1.37
C ASP A 165 11.22 43.03 2.02
N ARG A 166 10.99 42.75 3.30
CA ARG A 166 11.58 41.60 3.98
C ARG A 166 11.05 40.28 3.40
N VAL A 167 9.74 40.21 3.14
CA VAL A 167 9.16 39.00 2.49
C VAL A 167 9.75 38.84 1.10
N ARG A 168 9.90 39.91 0.30
CA ARG A 168 10.56 39.85 -1.01
C ARG A 168 12.01 39.38 -0.90
N ALA A 169 12.76 39.90 0.07
CA ALA A 169 14.13 39.47 0.32
C ALA A 169 14.20 37.98 0.70
N LEU A 170 13.37 37.55 1.65
CA LEU A 170 13.32 36.20 2.14
C LEU A 170 12.97 35.17 1.05
N LEU A 171 11.87 35.40 0.30
CA LEU A 171 11.43 34.53 -0.77
C LEU A 171 12.29 34.63 -2.02
N GLY A 172 13.09 35.72 -2.15
CA GLY A 172 14.02 35.94 -3.25
C GLY A 172 15.43 35.40 -3.02
N GLU A 173 15.74 34.84 -1.85
CA GLU A 173 17.07 34.29 -1.54
C GLU A 173 17.47 33.15 -2.49
N HIS A 174 16.51 32.37 -2.92
CA HIS A 174 16.74 31.32 -3.91
C HIS A 174 16.05 31.66 -5.25
N PRO A 175 16.72 31.44 -6.42
CA PRO A 175 16.15 31.75 -7.73
C PRO A 175 14.79 31.11 -8.02
N GLU A 176 14.55 29.91 -7.48
CA GLU A 176 13.27 29.20 -7.60
C GLU A 176 12.32 29.45 -6.42
N GLY A 177 12.68 30.28 -5.46
CA GLY A 177 11.83 30.61 -4.31
C GLY A 177 11.84 29.59 -3.18
N TRP A 178 12.84 28.72 -3.04
CA TRP A 178 12.94 27.82 -1.89
C TRP A 178 13.26 28.59 -0.62
N LEU A 179 12.40 28.47 0.40
CA LEU A 179 12.63 29.01 1.72
C LEU A 179 13.44 28.04 2.56
N ASP A 180 14.66 28.43 2.99
CA ASP A 180 15.37 27.79 4.08
C ASP A 180 14.88 28.39 5.42
N ASP A 181 14.10 27.60 6.17
CA ASP A 181 13.52 28.02 7.45
C ASP A 181 14.51 27.87 8.64
N SER A 182 15.78 27.68 8.39
CA SER A 182 16.81 27.64 9.41
C SER A 182 17.32 29.04 9.77
N HIS A 183 17.78 29.22 11.00
CA HIS A 183 18.42 30.47 11.43
C HIS A 183 19.82 30.67 10.84
N ASP A 184 20.47 29.61 10.42
CA ASP A 184 21.91 29.57 10.11
C ASP A 184 22.25 28.90 8.79
N GLY A 185 21.31 28.83 7.85
CA GLY A 185 21.53 28.30 6.51
C GLY A 185 21.83 26.81 6.48
N ARG A 186 21.24 26.03 7.38
CA ARG A 186 21.42 24.57 7.46
C ARG A 186 20.64 23.78 6.41
N GLY A 187 19.86 24.43 5.54
CA GLY A 187 19.05 23.80 4.50
C GLY A 187 17.79 23.14 5.06
N GLN A 188 17.13 23.79 6.00
CA GLN A 188 15.88 23.31 6.60
C GLN A 188 14.69 23.59 5.66
N VAL A 189 14.58 22.77 4.61
CA VAL A 189 13.51 22.82 3.61
C VAL A 189 12.48 21.75 3.96
N ASP A 190 11.29 22.17 4.35
CA ASP A 190 10.17 21.31 4.73
C ASP A 190 8.81 21.93 4.37
N MET A 191 7.73 21.50 5.03
CA MET A 191 6.38 22.03 4.80
C MET A 191 6.28 23.56 4.89
N TYR A 192 7.07 24.21 5.74
CA TYR A 192 7.03 25.66 5.90
C TYR A 192 7.57 26.40 4.68
N THR A 193 8.34 25.74 3.81
CA THR A 193 8.68 26.27 2.47
C THR A 193 7.42 26.44 1.61
N VAL A 194 6.48 25.48 1.67
CA VAL A 194 5.19 25.55 0.97
C VAL A 194 4.25 26.52 1.68
N ASP A 195 4.15 26.43 2.99
CA ASP A 195 3.26 27.21 3.83
C ASP A 195 3.52 28.74 3.73
N ALA A 196 4.77 29.13 3.52
CA ALA A 196 5.13 30.54 3.31
C ALA A 196 4.35 31.17 2.13
N TYR A 197 4.16 30.45 1.03
CA TYR A 197 3.39 30.91 -0.11
C TYR A 197 1.88 30.90 0.13
N LEU A 198 1.37 29.96 0.94
CA LEU A 198 -0.03 29.93 1.37
C LEU A 198 -0.34 31.09 2.32
N PHE A 199 0.57 31.41 3.25
CA PHE A 199 0.45 32.57 4.11
C PHE A 199 0.54 33.91 3.34
N ALA A 200 1.36 33.96 2.30
CA ALA A 200 1.52 35.17 1.47
C ALA A 200 0.39 35.34 0.43
N GLU A 201 -0.47 34.36 0.24
CA GLU A 201 -1.54 34.39 -0.77
C GLU A 201 -2.43 35.67 -0.68
N PRO A 202 -2.88 36.14 0.50
CA PRO A 202 -3.71 37.33 0.59
C PRO A 202 -3.09 38.63 0.06
N PHE A 203 -1.78 38.66 -0.13
CA PHE A 203 -1.04 39.78 -0.70
C PHE A 203 -0.10 39.37 -1.85
N ALA A 204 -0.38 38.25 -2.48
CA ALA A 204 0.39 37.71 -3.61
C ALA A 204 0.57 38.71 -4.75
N ASP A 205 -0.47 39.51 -5.07
CA ASP A 205 -0.44 40.52 -6.13
C ASP A 205 0.59 41.63 -5.87
N ARG A 206 0.96 41.86 -4.59
CA ARG A 206 2.01 42.79 -4.18
C ARG A 206 3.41 42.21 -4.28
N LEU A 207 3.52 40.90 -4.37
CA LEU A 207 4.78 40.15 -4.57
C LEU A 207 5.02 39.83 -6.06
N GLY A 208 3.93 39.76 -6.86
CA GLY A 208 3.96 39.54 -8.31
C GLY A 208 4.71 38.25 -8.68
N ASP A 209 5.58 38.34 -9.68
CA ASP A 209 6.33 37.21 -10.25
C ASP A 209 7.11 36.40 -9.21
N LEU A 210 7.47 37.01 -8.08
CA LEU A 210 8.17 36.31 -7.01
C LEU A 210 7.28 35.25 -6.35
N TRP A 211 6.03 35.62 -6.05
CA TRP A 211 5.07 34.68 -5.49
C TRP A 211 4.68 33.63 -6.52
N ASP A 212 4.38 34.01 -7.76
CA ASP A 212 4.00 33.11 -8.85
C ASP A 212 5.06 32.05 -9.10
N ARG A 213 6.34 32.41 -9.13
CA ARG A 213 7.45 31.51 -9.30
C ARG A 213 7.57 30.53 -8.12
N GLY A 214 7.51 31.04 -6.90
CA GLY A 214 7.65 30.22 -5.70
C GLY A 214 6.50 29.25 -5.50
N VAL A 215 5.26 29.66 -5.75
CA VAL A 215 4.11 28.75 -5.64
C VAL A 215 4.14 27.64 -6.71
N ARG A 216 4.65 27.94 -7.93
CA ARG A 216 4.89 26.90 -8.95
C ARG A 216 5.98 25.91 -8.54
N SER A 217 7.07 26.41 -7.91
CA SER A 217 8.12 25.55 -7.37
C SER A 217 7.58 24.67 -6.24
N ALA A 218 6.76 25.22 -5.34
CA ALA A 218 6.08 24.45 -4.29
C ALA A 218 5.14 23.39 -4.89
N ALA A 219 4.39 23.74 -5.94
CA ALA A 219 3.53 22.80 -6.66
C ALA A 219 4.34 21.65 -7.27
N ARG A 220 5.41 21.95 -8.00
CA ARG A 220 6.33 20.96 -8.58
C ARG A 220 6.90 20.02 -7.51
N LEU A 221 7.32 20.57 -6.38
CA LEU A 221 7.83 19.76 -5.27
C LEU A 221 6.76 18.80 -4.73
N VAL A 222 5.56 19.31 -4.42
CA VAL A 222 4.47 18.49 -3.91
C VAL A 222 4.05 17.44 -4.92
N GLU A 223 3.93 17.78 -6.20
CA GLU A 223 3.65 16.79 -7.27
C GLU A 223 4.68 15.67 -7.35
N ALA A 224 5.96 15.98 -7.14
CA ALA A 224 7.03 14.98 -7.21
C ALA A 224 7.05 14.04 -6.00
N VAL A 225 6.68 14.53 -4.80
CA VAL A 225 6.91 13.80 -3.55
C VAL A 225 5.65 13.46 -2.76
N ALA A 226 4.49 14.04 -3.10
CA ALA A 226 3.26 13.79 -2.37
C ALA A 226 2.94 12.29 -2.29
N SER A 227 2.46 11.89 -1.12
CA SER A 227 2.09 10.49 -0.88
C SER A 227 0.80 10.12 -1.62
N PRO A 228 0.56 8.83 -1.87
CA PRO A 228 -0.72 8.36 -2.39
C PRO A 228 -1.93 8.77 -1.54
N GLY A 229 -1.73 8.96 -0.23
CA GLY A 229 -2.75 9.44 0.70
C GLY A 229 -2.83 10.97 0.82
N GLY A 230 -2.22 11.72 -0.09
CA GLY A 230 -2.37 13.16 -0.19
C GLY A 230 -1.51 13.99 0.78
N ALA A 231 -0.54 13.41 1.49
CA ALA A 231 0.40 14.20 2.30
C ALA A 231 1.46 14.86 1.41
N ALA A 232 1.68 16.16 1.58
CA ALA A 232 2.52 16.96 0.70
C ALA A 232 3.98 16.53 0.70
N LEU A 233 4.65 16.57 1.86
CA LEU A 233 6.05 16.18 2.00
C LEU A 233 6.18 15.03 3.00
N PRO A 234 6.98 13.99 2.68
CA PRO A 234 7.21 12.86 3.60
C PRO A 234 8.35 13.09 4.59
N TRP A 235 8.91 14.27 4.68
CA TRP A 235 9.98 14.64 5.62
C TRP A 235 9.73 16.01 6.23
N GLY A 236 10.47 16.31 7.29
CA GLY A 236 10.47 17.58 7.97
C GLY A 236 9.45 17.67 9.11
N ARG A 237 9.28 18.87 9.63
CA ARG A 237 8.31 19.18 10.67
C ARG A 237 6.89 19.09 10.12
N SER A 238 5.94 18.84 11.00
CA SER A 238 4.50 18.89 10.68
C SER A 238 4.00 17.90 9.62
N ILE A 239 4.71 16.79 9.45
CA ILE A 239 4.22 15.66 8.67
C ILE A 239 2.94 15.09 9.32
N GLY A 240 2.06 14.49 8.54
CA GLY A 240 0.78 13.96 9.02
C GLY A 240 -0.42 14.85 8.65
N ALA A 241 -1.32 15.16 9.57
CA ALA A 241 -2.55 15.91 9.27
C ALA A 241 -2.28 17.26 8.60
N LEU A 242 -1.32 18.04 9.10
CA LEU A 242 -0.92 19.28 8.47
C LEU A 242 -0.43 19.11 7.05
N ALA A 243 0.37 18.08 6.78
CA ALA A 243 0.86 17.78 5.44
C ALA A 243 -0.28 17.47 4.47
N VAL A 244 -1.34 16.77 4.94
CA VAL A 244 -2.57 16.53 4.17
C VAL A 244 -3.33 17.84 3.92
N CYS A 245 -3.53 18.65 4.96
CA CYS A 245 -4.21 19.93 4.84
C CYS A 245 -3.48 20.89 3.89
N HIS A 246 -2.14 20.93 3.94
CA HIS A 246 -1.35 21.78 3.06
C HIS A 246 -1.44 21.37 1.59
N THR A 247 -1.50 20.06 1.29
CA THR A 247 -1.72 19.60 -0.08
C THR A 247 -3.07 20.09 -0.61
N ALA A 248 -4.11 19.93 0.21
CA ALA A 248 -5.46 20.39 -0.13
C ALA A 248 -5.51 21.92 -0.33
N GLU A 249 -4.92 22.68 0.60
CA GLU A 249 -4.88 24.13 0.55
C GLU A 249 -4.10 24.64 -0.67
N LEU A 250 -2.95 24.05 -0.98
CA LEU A 250 -2.18 24.38 -2.17
C LEU A 250 -2.99 24.10 -3.44
N ALA A 251 -3.68 22.95 -3.52
CA ALA A 251 -4.57 22.64 -4.65
C ALA A 251 -5.67 23.69 -4.82
N GLY A 252 -6.33 24.09 -3.72
CA GLY A 252 -7.34 25.15 -3.72
C GLY A 252 -6.81 26.47 -4.26
N VAL A 253 -5.66 26.92 -3.75
CA VAL A 253 -5.00 28.18 -4.15
C VAL A 253 -4.61 28.15 -5.63
N LEU A 254 -3.95 27.08 -6.08
CA LEU A 254 -3.51 26.93 -7.48
C LEU A 254 -4.69 27.01 -8.46
N LEU A 255 -5.75 26.26 -8.18
CA LEU A 255 -6.93 26.20 -9.04
C LEU A 255 -7.73 27.50 -9.01
N ARG A 256 -7.90 28.13 -7.84
CA ARG A 256 -8.61 29.43 -7.72
C ARG A 256 -7.86 30.58 -8.39
N ARG A 257 -6.54 30.61 -8.23
CA ARG A 257 -5.67 31.65 -8.84
C ARG A 257 -5.44 31.41 -10.34
N GLY A 258 -5.87 30.26 -10.90
CA GLY A 258 -5.65 29.91 -12.30
C GLY A 258 -4.17 29.71 -12.63
N ILE A 259 -3.37 29.27 -11.68
CA ILE A 259 -1.97 28.90 -11.91
C ILE A 259 -1.95 27.71 -12.88
N GLU A 260 -1.12 27.80 -13.90
CA GLU A 260 -0.99 26.76 -14.91
C GLU A 260 -0.35 25.50 -14.30
N VAL A 261 -1.20 24.50 -14.05
CA VAL A 261 -0.84 23.17 -13.51
C VAL A 261 -1.76 22.12 -14.14
N ASP A 262 -1.40 20.83 -14.01
CA ASP A 262 -2.28 19.73 -14.38
C ASP A 262 -3.48 19.67 -13.43
N THR A 263 -4.62 20.19 -13.87
CA THR A 263 -5.85 20.29 -13.09
C THR A 263 -6.35 18.95 -12.59
N GLU A 264 -6.34 17.90 -13.43
CA GLU A 264 -6.81 16.56 -13.05
C GLU A 264 -5.94 15.96 -11.95
N ARG A 265 -4.63 16.11 -12.08
CA ARG A 265 -3.68 15.65 -11.07
C ARG A 265 -3.87 16.38 -9.75
N TRP A 266 -4.06 17.70 -9.76
CA TRP A 266 -4.26 18.47 -8.51
C TRP A 266 -5.63 18.19 -7.88
N LEU A 267 -6.67 17.98 -8.66
CA LEU A 267 -7.96 17.47 -8.14
C LEU A 267 -7.80 16.06 -7.56
N GLY A 268 -6.99 15.19 -8.18
CA GLY A 268 -6.64 13.88 -7.65
C GLY A 268 -5.93 13.95 -6.29
N LEU A 269 -4.95 14.84 -6.13
CA LEU A 269 -4.26 15.07 -4.86
C LEU A 269 -5.21 15.64 -3.78
N ALA A 270 -6.05 16.61 -4.16
CA ALA A 270 -7.05 17.16 -3.24
C ALA A 270 -8.08 16.11 -2.79
N ARG A 271 -8.51 15.22 -3.70
CA ARG A 271 -9.40 14.11 -3.39
C ARG A 271 -8.73 13.11 -2.45
N ALA A 272 -7.47 12.75 -2.70
CA ALA A 272 -6.69 11.87 -1.82
C ALA A 272 -6.56 12.48 -0.42
N ALA A 273 -6.26 13.78 -0.33
CA ALA A 273 -6.19 14.51 0.93
C ALA A 273 -7.54 14.54 1.66
N ALA A 274 -8.64 14.82 0.96
CA ALA A 274 -9.99 14.80 1.53
C ALA A 274 -10.39 13.42 2.07
N GLY A 275 -10.06 12.37 1.33
CA GLY A 275 -10.31 10.98 1.76
C GLY A 275 -9.46 10.56 2.96
N ALA A 276 -8.25 11.06 3.10
CA ALA A 276 -7.35 10.77 4.21
C ALA A 276 -7.65 11.59 5.48
N ALA A 277 -8.14 12.81 5.32
CA ALA A 277 -8.33 13.76 6.42
C ALA A 277 -9.13 13.21 7.61
N PRO A 278 -10.29 12.50 7.45
CA PRO A 278 -11.04 11.97 8.58
C PRO A 278 -10.24 11.03 9.48
N GLY A 279 -9.32 10.23 8.89
CA GLY A 279 -8.48 9.26 9.62
C GLY A 279 -7.43 9.90 10.54
N TRP A 280 -7.24 11.22 10.46
CA TRP A 280 -6.28 11.95 11.27
C TRP A 280 -6.87 12.53 12.55
N PHE A 281 -8.18 12.37 12.77
CA PHE A 281 -8.87 12.87 13.96
C PHE A 281 -9.51 11.71 14.72
N ASP A 282 -9.42 11.79 16.05
CA ASP A 282 -10.07 10.88 16.98
C ASP A 282 -10.75 11.72 18.06
N ARG A 283 -12.08 11.57 18.23
CA ARG A 283 -12.89 12.32 19.17
C ARG A 283 -12.66 13.85 19.10
N GLY A 284 -12.60 14.38 17.89
CA GLY A 284 -12.40 15.79 17.63
C GLY A 284 -10.97 16.30 17.86
N LEU A 285 -10.00 15.44 18.06
CA LEU A 285 -8.61 15.85 18.22
C LEU A 285 -7.71 15.13 17.22
N VAL A 286 -6.68 15.83 16.76
CA VAL A 286 -5.59 15.24 15.98
C VAL A 286 -4.99 14.07 16.75
N VAL A 287 -4.78 12.94 16.06
CA VAL A 287 -4.21 11.73 16.66
C VAL A 287 -2.73 11.94 16.99
N ALA A 288 -2.41 12.07 18.27
CA ALA A 288 -1.12 12.56 18.75
C ALA A 288 0.08 11.72 18.30
N HIS A 289 -0.02 10.40 18.35
CA HIS A 289 1.10 9.52 18.02
C HIS A 289 1.42 9.47 16.52
N LYS A 290 0.47 9.83 15.66
CA LYS A 290 0.69 10.00 14.22
C LYS A 290 1.39 11.31 13.85
N HIS A 291 1.50 12.23 14.80
CA HIS A 291 2.02 13.58 14.62
C HIS A 291 3.17 13.89 15.57
N ARG A 292 4.06 12.95 15.80
CA ARG A 292 5.16 13.13 16.75
C ARG A 292 6.06 14.31 16.42
N ALA A 293 6.30 14.61 15.12
CA ALA A 293 7.09 15.76 14.74
C ALA A 293 6.53 17.08 15.28
N PRO A 294 5.24 17.45 15.02
CA PRO A 294 4.65 18.63 15.61
C PRO A 294 4.67 18.66 17.13
N PHE A 295 4.30 17.54 17.76
CA PHE A 295 4.24 17.49 19.23
C PHE A 295 5.61 17.52 19.90
N ARG A 296 6.65 17.04 19.24
CA ARG A 296 8.00 17.05 19.78
C ARG A 296 8.58 18.46 19.89
N TYR A 297 8.34 19.34 18.91
CA TYR A 297 8.85 20.70 18.97
C TYR A 297 7.86 21.75 19.49
N ARG A 298 6.53 21.44 19.45
CA ARG A 298 5.50 22.35 19.97
C ARG A 298 4.90 21.91 21.30
N GLY A 299 5.01 20.63 21.65
CA GLY A 299 4.48 20.05 22.86
C GLY A 299 3.00 19.67 22.80
N PRO A 300 2.52 18.86 23.76
CA PRO A 300 1.12 18.39 23.80
C PRO A 300 0.09 19.50 24.01
N GLN A 301 0.47 20.65 24.57
CA GLN A 301 -0.40 21.82 24.76
C GLN A 301 -0.94 22.38 23.44
N ARG A 302 -0.25 22.14 22.33
CA ARG A 302 -0.68 22.61 20.99
C ARG A 302 -1.63 21.66 20.27
N ARG A 303 -1.99 20.52 20.86
CA ARG A 303 -2.83 19.52 20.19
C ARG A 303 -4.19 20.10 19.76
N LEU A 304 -4.82 20.89 20.64
CA LEU A 304 -6.11 21.53 20.33
C LEU A 304 -5.95 22.61 19.26
N GLN A 305 -4.90 23.42 19.35
CA GLN A 305 -4.58 24.44 18.34
C GLN A 305 -4.37 23.80 16.97
N MET A 306 -3.55 22.75 16.89
CA MET A 306 -3.29 22.02 15.63
C MET A 306 -4.56 21.39 15.03
N THR A 307 -5.47 20.93 15.87
CA THR A 307 -6.76 20.37 15.44
C THR A 307 -7.61 21.44 14.75
N LEU A 308 -7.73 22.60 15.38
CA LEU A 308 -8.52 23.71 14.86
C LEU A 308 -7.88 24.35 13.62
N ASP A 309 -6.55 24.47 13.57
CA ASP A 309 -5.82 24.92 12.40
C ASP A 309 -6.06 24.00 11.19
N CYS A 310 -5.97 22.68 11.38
CA CYS A 310 -6.31 21.71 10.35
C CYS A 310 -7.77 21.86 9.89
N ALA A 311 -8.73 21.96 10.80
CA ALA A 311 -10.14 22.15 10.47
C ALA A 311 -10.37 23.43 9.66
N GLY A 312 -9.75 24.56 10.07
CA GLY A 312 -9.78 25.83 9.33
C GLY A 312 -9.21 25.69 7.92
N LYS A 313 -8.06 25.01 7.75
CA LYS A 313 -7.45 24.78 6.43
C LYS A 313 -8.35 23.94 5.51
N LEU A 314 -9.03 22.92 6.03
CA LEU A 314 -9.98 22.12 5.24
C LEU A 314 -11.13 22.98 4.70
N VAL A 315 -11.69 23.88 5.52
CA VAL A 315 -12.77 24.79 5.08
C VAL A 315 -12.26 25.83 4.10
N THR A 316 -11.07 26.42 4.34
CA THR A 316 -10.42 27.36 3.38
C THR A 316 -10.26 26.71 2.01
N THR A 317 -9.74 25.48 1.98
CA THR A 317 -9.60 24.70 0.74
C THR A 317 -10.95 24.51 0.04
N ALA A 318 -11.99 24.16 0.80
CA ALA A 318 -13.32 23.95 0.23
C ALA A 318 -13.88 25.23 -0.42
N LEU A 319 -13.69 26.38 0.23
CA LEU A 319 -14.08 27.69 -0.33
C LEU A 319 -13.32 28.00 -1.62
N ASP A 320 -12.01 27.75 -1.66
CA ASP A 320 -11.18 27.95 -2.84
C ASP A 320 -11.60 27.03 -4.01
N LEU A 321 -11.86 25.74 -3.74
CA LEU A 321 -12.32 24.79 -4.76
C LEU A 321 -13.71 25.17 -5.31
N ARG A 322 -14.62 25.64 -4.46
CA ARG A 322 -15.92 26.16 -4.89
C ARG A 322 -15.79 27.41 -5.76
N ALA A 323 -14.90 28.34 -5.41
CA ALA A 323 -14.60 29.52 -6.20
C ALA A 323 -13.99 29.17 -7.57
N ALA A 324 -13.03 28.24 -7.61
CA ALA A 324 -12.45 27.72 -8.85
C ALA A 324 -13.52 27.08 -9.76
N ALA A 325 -14.45 26.32 -9.17
CA ALA A 325 -15.54 25.69 -9.92
C ALA A 325 -16.54 26.70 -10.51
N MET A 326 -16.72 27.88 -9.88
CA MET A 326 -17.59 28.97 -10.41
C MET A 326 -16.91 29.76 -11.54
N SER A 327 -15.63 30.05 -11.41
CA SER A 327 -14.86 30.85 -12.40
C SER A 327 -14.74 30.09 -13.74
N ASN A 328 -14.49 28.80 -13.71
CA ASN A 328 -14.40 27.99 -14.92
C ASN A 328 -15.77 27.76 -15.61
N GLY A 329 -16.90 27.85 -14.88
CA GLY A 329 -18.24 27.79 -15.47
C GLY A 329 -18.58 28.94 -16.40
N SER A 330 -17.96 30.11 -16.22
CA SER A 330 -18.18 31.32 -17.05
C SER A 330 -17.31 31.35 -18.33
N GLN A 331 -16.20 30.60 -18.37
CA GLN A 331 -15.31 30.52 -19.54
C GLN A 331 -15.72 29.46 -20.56
N TYR A 332 -16.39 28.39 -20.14
CA TYR A 332 -16.85 27.32 -21.06
C TYR A 332 -18.15 27.64 -21.82
N GLY A 333 -18.79 28.80 -21.56
CA GLY A 333 -19.96 29.27 -22.30
C GLY A 333 -19.63 29.97 -23.62
N LYS A 334 -18.39 30.20 -23.97
CA LYS A 334 -17.97 30.81 -25.25
C LYS A 334 -17.07 29.82 -26.00
N GLY A 335 -17.70 29.14 -26.98
CA GLY A 335 -17.21 28.20 -27.95
C GLY A 335 -15.68 28.12 -28.14
N ARG A 336 -15.11 27.00 -27.78
CA ARG A 336 -14.03 26.38 -28.53
C ARG A 336 -14.61 25.13 -29.18
N GLU A 337 -14.80 25.20 -30.48
CA GLU A 337 -15.02 24.04 -31.35
C GLU A 337 -13.84 23.07 -31.16
N ASN A 338 -14.23 21.83 -31.09
CA ASN A 338 -13.41 20.66 -30.90
C ASN A 338 -12.17 20.65 -31.79
N ASP A 339 -11.01 20.82 -31.24
CA ASP A 339 -9.79 20.22 -31.74
C ASP A 339 -9.51 18.95 -30.91
N HIS A 340 -10.15 17.85 -31.32
CA HIS A 340 -9.82 16.52 -30.87
C HIS A 340 -8.53 16.06 -31.55
N SER A 341 -7.42 16.73 -31.25
CA SER A 341 -6.12 16.15 -31.46
C SER A 341 -5.78 15.35 -30.20
N HIS A 342 -5.84 14.05 -30.36
CA HIS A 342 -5.27 13.00 -29.51
C HIS A 342 -4.33 13.50 -28.40
N THR A 343 -4.85 13.77 -27.21
CA THR A 343 -4.06 13.55 -26.02
C THR A 343 -4.04 12.03 -25.83
N GLU A 344 -3.02 11.42 -26.41
CA GLU A 344 -2.56 10.11 -25.98
C GLU A 344 -2.59 10.11 -24.46
N ASN A 345 -3.25 9.12 -23.88
CA ASN A 345 -3.04 8.69 -22.51
C ASN A 345 -1.53 8.49 -22.36
N ALA A 346 -0.83 9.54 -21.94
CA ALA A 346 0.53 9.41 -21.49
C ALA A 346 0.45 8.53 -20.26
N GLY A 347 0.68 7.25 -20.45
CA GLY A 347 0.82 6.27 -19.41
C GLY A 347 1.66 6.93 -18.30
N VAL A 348 1.26 6.75 -17.04
CA VAL A 348 1.99 7.27 -15.88
C VAL A 348 3.35 6.56 -15.85
N GLY A 349 4.23 6.95 -16.78
CA GLY A 349 5.61 6.49 -16.80
C GLY A 349 6.30 6.92 -15.53
N ALA A 350 7.18 6.08 -15.01
CA ALA A 350 7.98 6.39 -13.85
C ALA A 350 8.68 7.75 -14.05
N ARG A 351 8.33 8.73 -13.19
CA ARG A 351 8.99 10.03 -13.19
C ARG A 351 10.15 9.98 -12.20
N ASP A 352 11.34 10.31 -12.69
CA ASP A 352 12.58 10.37 -11.91
C ASP A 352 13.10 11.81 -11.97
N GLU A 353 13.15 12.50 -10.84
CA GLU A 353 13.44 13.92 -10.78
C GLU A 353 14.33 14.27 -9.59
N TRP A 354 15.36 15.09 -9.83
CA TRP A 354 16.10 15.80 -8.80
C TRP A 354 15.62 17.25 -8.73
N ILE A 355 15.11 17.67 -7.60
CA ILE A 355 14.74 19.05 -7.30
C ILE A 355 15.82 19.62 -6.39
N SER A 356 16.59 20.58 -6.90
CA SER A 356 17.66 21.25 -6.13
C SER A 356 17.08 22.35 -5.26
N PHE A 357 17.48 22.41 -3.99
CA PHE A 357 17.18 23.51 -3.06
C PHE A 357 18.38 24.43 -2.84
N GLY A 358 19.48 24.19 -3.53
CA GLY A 358 20.76 24.92 -3.40
C GLY A 358 21.94 23.94 -3.45
N GLU A 359 23.14 24.47 -3.17
CA GLU A 359 24.36 23.67 -3.20
C GLU A 359 24.33 22.53 -2.18
N GLY A 360 24.45 21.32 -2.64
CA GLY A 360 24.44 20.13 -1.80
C GLY A 360 23.07 19.79 -1.16
N LEU A 361 22.00 20.50 -1.53
CA LEU A 361 20.66 20.33 -1.00
C LEU A 361 19.65 20.03 -2.10
N GLY A 362 18.69 19.17 -1.82
CA GLY A 362 17.64 18.82 -2.77
C GLY A 362 16.85 17.60 -2.37
N VAL A 363 16.05 17.09 -3.29
CA VAL A 363 15.36 15.82 -3.14
C VAL A 363 15.42 15.04 -4.45
N TRP A 364 15.73 13.77 -4.38
CA TRP A 364 15.52 12.84 -5.47
C TRP A 364 14.19 12.14 -5.25
N ALA A 365 13.26 12.38 -6.16
CA ALA A 365 11.93 11.80 -6.12
C ALA A 365 11.71 10.85 -7.28
N ARG A 366 11.07 9.72 -7.01
CA ARG A 366 10.56 8.79 -8.01
C ARG A 366 9.07 8.56 -7.79
N GLY A 367 8.29 8.89 -8.80
CA GLY A 367 6.87 8.59 -8.88
C GLY A 367 6.63 7.38 -9.78
N ASP A 368 6.53 6.20 -9.17
CA ASP A 368 6.25 4.93 -9.85
C ASP A 368 5.20 4.19 -9.01
N PRO A 369 4.10 3.68 -9.59
CA PRO A 369 3.06 2.98 -8.82
C PRO A 369 3.59 1.81 -7.99
N ARG A 370 4.72 1.23 -8.39
CA ARG A 370 5.31 0.05 -7.75
C ARG A 370 6.49 0.39 -6.83
N LEU A 371 7.34 1.35 -7.23
CA LEU A 371 8.49 1.79 -6.44
C LEU A 371 8.55 3.31 -6.41
N SER A 372 7.88 3.93 -5.46
CA SER A 372 7.98 5.35 -5.24
C SER A 372 8.75 5.66 -3.96
N PHE A 373 9.62 6.66 -4.06
CA PHE A 373 10.40 7.16 -2.92
C PHE A 373 10.68 8.65 -3.06
N ALA A 374 11.02 9.27 -1.95
CA ALA A 374 11.64 10.58 -1.89
C ALA A 374 12.87 10.48 -1.00
N LEU A 375 14.03 10.86 -1.53
CA LEU A 375 15.30 10.86 -0.80
C LEU A 375 15.73 12.33 -0.58
N PRO A 376 15.27 12.98 0.50
CA PRO A 376 15.68 14.35 0.81
C PRO A 376 17.13 14.38 1.26
N VAL A 377 17.86 15.37 0.74
CA VAL A 377 19.19 15.79 1.19
C VAL A 377 19.02 17.19 1.73
N VAL A 378 18.62 17.27 3.00
CA VAL A 378 18.26 18.52 3.66
C VAL A 378 18.84 18.57 5.05
N GLY A 379 18.99 19.76 5.59
CA GLY A 379 19.38 19.98 6.99
C GLY A 379 18.17 20.02 7.91
N GLY A 380 18.38 19.65 9.15
CA GLY A 380 17.36 19.73 10.19
C GLY A 380 17.64 18.78 11.33
N PRO A 381 17.08 19.01 12.51
CA PRO A 381 17.29 18.13 13.64
C PRO A 381 16.48 16.84 13.52
N GLY A 382 17.13 15.73 13.83
CA GLY A 382 16.51 14.43 14.01
C GLY A 382 16.14 13.70 12.73
N ALA A 383 15.47 12.57 12.90
CA ALA A 383 15.07 11.67 11.82
C ALA A 383 13.94 12.23 10.96
N ASP A 384 13.29 13.31 11.35
CA ASP A 384 12.21 13.92 10.57
C ASP A 384 12.69 14.38 9.19
N TYR A 385 13.98 14.67 9.05
CA TYR A 385 14.61 15.08 7.79
C TYR A 385 15.35 13.93 7.09
N ALA A 386 15.22 12.71 7.56
CA ALA A 386 15.85 11.55 6.96
C ALA A 386 15.07 11.06 5.73
N PRO A 387 15.75 10.42 4.77
CA PRO A 387 15.09 9.81 3.61
C PRO A 387 14.04 8.78 3.99
N ALA A 388 12.96 8.74 3.22
CA ALA A 388 11.90 7.76 3.35
C ALA A 388 11.20 7.52 2.00
N PRO A 389 10.59 6.34 1.77
CA PRO A 389 9.74 6.11 0.61
C PRO A 389 8.39 6.79 0.85
N ARG A 390 8.09 7.91 0.22
CA ARG A 390 6.79 8.63 0.22
C ARG A 390 5.86 8.41 1.42
N HIS A 391 6.41 8.22 2.60
CA HIS A 391 5.72 8.15 3.88
C HIS A 391 6.57 8.85 4.92
N PRO A 392 6.06 9.06 6.13
CA PRO A 392 6.77 9.82 7.15
C PRO A 392 8.24 9.39 7.23
N GLY A 393 9.14 10.34 7.12
CA GLY A 393 10.60 10.13 7.12
C GLY A 393 11.14 9.58 8.43
N ARG A 394 10.26 9.11 9.31
CA ARG A 394 10.57 8.55 10.60
C ARG A 394 9.76 7.29 10.83
N LEU A 395 10.44 6.32 11.43
CA LEU A 395 9.87 5.07 11.86
C LEU A 395 10.05 4.98 13.38
N ASP A 396 8.96 4.91 14.11
CA ASP A 396 8.97 4.86 15.56
C ASP A 396 8.89 3.43 16.13
N VAL A 397 8.96 2.43 15.28
CA VAL A 397 8.78 1.03 15.64
C VAL A 397 10.11 0.27 15.55
N PRO A 398 10.40 -0.60 16.51
CA PRO A 398 9.71 -0.91 17.78
C PRO A 398 10.11 -0.01 18.94
N THR A 399 10.60 1.17 18.70
CA THR A 399 11.17 2.06 19.70
C THR A 399 10.37 3.35 19.86
N ASP A 400 10.46 3.98 21.03
CA ASP A 400 9.84 5.28 21.30
C ASP A 400 10.54 6.44 20.58
N GLN A 401 11.63 6.15 19.85
CA GLN A 401 12.41 7.16 19.12
C GLN A 401 12.34 6.95 17.62
N PRO A 402 12.21 8.04 16.85
CA PRO A 402 12.17 7.96 15.39
C PRO A 402 13.49 7.42 14.82
N LEU A 403 13.37 6.59 13.78
CA LEU A 403 14.50 6.00 13.08
C LEU A 403 14.59 6.52 11.65
N ALA A 404 15.80 6.82 11.19
CA ALA A 404 16.08 7.10 9.79
C ALA A 404 15.95 5.82 8.95
N CYS A 405 15.42 5.96 7.72
CA CYS A 405 15.21 4.86 6.79
C CYS A 405 15.92 5.12 5.47
N PHE A 406 16.26 4.06 4.72
CA PHE A 406 16.93 4.16 3.41
C PHE A 406 18.34 4.73 3.43
N VAL A 407 18.88 4.94 4.61
CA VAL A 407 20.27 5.38 4.84
C VAL A 407 20.89 4.55 5.94
N PRO A 408 22.24 4.46 6.01
CA PRO A 408 22.92 3.83 7.14
C PRO A 408 22.60 4.55 8.45
N LEU A 409 22.20 3.79 9.45
CA LEU A 409 21.96 4.22 10.81
C LEU A 409 23.05 3.62 11.72
N ALA A 410 23.80 4.47 12.41
CA ALA A 410 24.87 4.09 13.30
C ALA A 410 24.49 4.35 14.77
N TRP A 411 24.88 3.45 15.69
CA TRP A 411 24.66 3.61 17.13
C TRP A 411 25.97 3.83 17.89
N ARG A 412 25.94 4.74 18.86
CA ARG A 412 26.98 4.91 19.87
C ARG A 412 26.30 4.94 21.24
N GLY A 413 26.32 3.82 21.95
CA GLY A 413 25.45 3.61 23.10
C GLY A 413 23.98 3.66 22.67
N GLU A 414 23.19 4.50 23.33
CA GLU A 414 21.79 4.72 22.97
C GLU A 414 21.59 5.76 21.87
N ALA A 415 22.60 6.59 21.60
CA ALA A 415 22.54 7.63 20.60
C ALA A 415 22.60 7.04 19.19
N ARG A 416 21.79 7.59 18.28
CA ARG A 416 21.64 7.16 16.89
C ARG A 416 22.00 8.28 15.95
N PHE A 417 22.71 7.94 14.88
CA PHE A 417 23.27 8.89 13.93
C PHE A 417 22.97 8.42 12.50
N ALA A 418 22.58 9.35 11.63
CA ALA A 418 22.37 9.13 10.22
C ALA A 418 23.03 10.23 9.38
N PRO A 419 23.33 9.99 8.09
CA PRO A 419 23.77 11.06 7.20
C PRO A 419 22.73 12.18 7.20
N GLY A 420 23.17 13.43 7.35
CA GLY A 420 22.26 14.58 7.38
C GLY A 420 22.95 15.89 7.08
N GLY A 421 22.15 16.89 6.74
CA GLY A 421 22.60 18.19 6.26
C GLY A 421 22.94 18.20 4.78
N ALA A 422 23.47 19.32 4.31
CA ALA A 422 23.94 19.45 2.94
C ALA A 422 25.01 18.37 2.62
N ALA A 423 24.88 17.73 1.48
CA ALA A 423 25.88 16.80 1.01
C ALA A 423 27.10 17.59 0.46
N ALA A 424 28.31 17.12 0.75
CA ALA A 424 29.54 17.69 0.22
C ALA A 424 29.67 17.52 -1.31
N HIS A 425 28.93 16.57 -1.87
CA HIS A 425 28.81 16.34 -3.31
C HIS A 425 27.46 15.70 -3.63
N VAL A 426 26.85 16.19 -4.69
CA VAL A 426 25.61 15.64 -5.27
C VAL A 426 25.80 15.57 -6.78
N GLU A 427 25.63 14.39 -7.36
CA GLU A 427 25.56 14.22 -8.81
C GLU A 427 24.32 13.40 -9.16
N HIS A 428 23.37 14.02 -9.84
CA HIS A 428 22.16 13.36 -10.35
C HIS A 428 22.31 13.04 -11.84
N ARG A 429 21.85 11.85 -12.20
CA ARG A 429 21.68 11.38 -13.58
C ARG A 429 20.34 10.67 -13.69
N PRO A 430 19.72 10.57 -14.87
CA PRO A 430 18.49 9.79 -15.02
C PRO A 430 18.67 8.36 -14.44
N GLY A 431 17.78 7.99 -13.50
CA GLY A 431 17.86 6.71 -12.80
C GLY A 431 19.00 6.58 -11.79
N GLY A 432 19.70 7.66 -11.42
CA GLY A 432 20.82 7.57 -10.48
C GLY A 432 21.13 8.83 -9.70
N LEU A 433 21.64 8.62 -8.48
CA LEU A 433 22.07 9.69 -7.58
C LEU A 433 23.37 9.28 -6.87
N GLU A 434 24.39 10.12 -6.93
CA GLU A 434 25.62 9.96 -6.17
C GLU A 434 25.72 11.06 -5.10
N LEU A 435 25.96 10.65 -3.86
CA LEU A 435 26.01 11.55 -2.69
C LEU A 435 27.28 11.31 -1.87
N ARG A 436 27.86 12.40 -1.34
CA ARG A 436 28.91 12.35 -0.31
C ARG A 436 28.51 13.19 0.88
N HIS A 437 28.54 12.60 2.06
CA HIS A 437 28.37 13.28 3.34
C HIS A 437 29.64 13.18 4.16
N ASP A 438 30.03 14.27 4.81
CA ASP A 438 31.24 14.34 5.65
C ASP A 438 30.95 14.10 7.12
N ARG A 439 29.69 13.96 7.50
CA ARG A 439 29.28 13.74 8.90
C ARG A 439 27.95 13.01 8.98
N PHE A 440 27.71 12.36 10.12
CA PHE A 440 26.41 11.88 10.55
C PHE A 440 25.90 12.78 11.67
N VAL A 441 24.61 13.02 11.71
CA VAL A 441 23.93 13.82 12.74
C VAL A 441 23.05 12.95 13.61
N ALA A 442 22.88 13.32 14.86
CA ALA A 442 22.01 12.61 15.79
C ALA A 442 20.56 12.64 15.28
N THR A 443 19.91 11.47 15.29
CA THR A 443 18.50 11.33 14.87
C THR A 443 17.52 11.66 16.00
N ALA A 444 18.00 11.74 17.25
CA ALA A 444 17.25 12.20 18.42
C ALA A 444 17.84 13.52 18.90
N GLY A 445 17.01 14.48 19.24
CA GLY A 445 17.42 15.76 19.78
C GLY A 445 16.21 16.68 19.96
N GLU A 446 16.24 17.59 20.93
CA GLU A 446 15.22 18.61 21.08
C GLU A 446 15.38 19.63 19.94
N VAL A 447 14.27 19.88 19.25
CA VAL A 447 14.17 20.95 18.27
C VAL A 447 13.98 22.25 19.03
N GLY A 448 14.93 23.19 18.93
CA GLY A 448 14.82 24.51 19.54
C GLY A 448 15.84 24.84 20.64
N GLY A 449 16.69 23.88 21.04
CA GLY A 449 17.86 24.20 21.88
C GLY A 449 18.97 24.81 21.02
N GLY A 450 19.57 25.92 21.44
CA GLY A 450 20.59 26.69 20.70
C GLY A 450 21.94 25.97 20.47
N ALA A 451 22.08 24.69 20.86
CA ALA A 451 23.21 23.84 20.49
C ALA A 451 22.80 23.02 19.22
N GLY A 452 23.64 23.04 18.20
CA GLY A 452 23.44 22.19 17.02
C GLY A 452 23.35 20.71 17.37
N PRO A 453 22.83 19.88 16.45
CA PRO A 453 22.69 18.43 16.70
C PRO A 453 24.06 17.80 16.97
N GLU A 454 24.11 16.84 17.90
CA GLU A 454 25.31 16.03 18.13
C GLU A 454 25.72 15.36 16.80
N THR A 455 27.01 15.34 16.52
CA THR A 455 27.57 14.79 15.29
C THR A 455 28.46 13.59 15.56
N LEU A 456 28.52 12.68 14.62
CA LEU A 456 29.46 11.58 14.58
C LEU A 456 30.40 11.80 13.39
N ASP A 457 31.73 11.76 13.63
CA ASP A 457 32.74 11.83 12.58
C ASP A 457 32.67 10.56 11.72
N ALA A 458 31.98 10.70 10.61
CA ALA A 458 31.70 9.64 9.66
C ALA A 458 31.60 10.23 8.26
N ARG A 459 32.22 9.58 7.29
CA ARG A 459 32.08 9.94 5.88
C ARG A 459 31.28 8.86 5.19
N ARG A 460 30.42 9.28 4.28
CA ARG A 460 29.59 8.40 3.46
C ARG A 460 29.76 8.77 1.99
N HIS A 461 29.95 7.75 1.17
CA HIS A 461 29.79 7.85 -0.26
C HIS A 461 28.76 6.82 -0.70
N ALA A 462 27.64 7.30 -1.20
CA ALA A 462 26.52 6.47 -1.63
C ALA A 462 26.25 6.65 -3.11
N ARG A 463 25.98 5.56 -3.81
CA ARG A 463 25.56 5.54 -5.19
C ARG A 463 24.26 4.77 -5.30
N TYR A 464 23.21 5.50 -5.59
CA TYR A 464 21.87 4.99 -5.85
C TYR A 464 21.69 4.80 -7.35
N ARG A 465 21.05 3.71 -7.74
CA ARG A 465 20.71 3.42 -9.14
C ARG A 465 19.39 2.69 -9.20
N VAL A 466 18.50 3.15 -10.06
CA VAL A 466 17.27 2.43 -10.42
C VAL A 466 17.52 1.73 -11.76
N ASP A 467 17.32 0.41 -11.76
CA ASP A 467 17.36 -0.42 -12.95
C ASP A 467 16.04 -1.19 -13.03
N GLY A 468 15.24 -0.86 -14.04
CA GLY A 468 13.86 -1.33 -14.12
C GLY A 468 13.07 -0.94 -12.87
N ARG A 469 12.67 -1.95 -12.08
CA ARG A 469 11.90 -1.79 -10.83
C ARG A 469 12.77 -1.85 -9.56
N THR A 470 14.07 -2.03 -9.69
CA THR A 470 14.95 -2.23 -8.53
C THR A 470 15.75 -0.97 -8.22
N LEU A 471 15.66 -0.47 -6.99
CA LEU A 471 16.60 0.50 -6.44
C LEU A 471 17.77 -0.26 -5.84
N SER A 472 18.97 -0.04 -6.39
CA SER A 472 20.23 -0.57 -5.89
C SER A 472 21.08 0.53 -5.30
N VAL A 473 21.68 0.28 -4.14
CA VAL A 473 22.51 1.26 -3.43
C VAL A 473 23.86 0.64 -3.09
N ALA A 474 24.93 1.33 -3.46
CA ALA A 474 26.29 0.99 -3.06
C ALA A 474 26.75 2.01 -2.01
N GLU A 475 27.18 1.51 -0.85
CA GLU A 475 27.61 2.31 0.29
C GLU A 475 29.08 2.10 0.59
N ASP A 476 29.80 3.20 0.80
CA ASP A 476 31.17 3.22 1.31
C ASP A 476 31.21 4.17 2.52
N LEU A 477 31.39 3.60 3.71
CA LEU A 477 31.36 4.32 4.97
C LEU A 477 32.74 4.30 5.60
N THR A 478 33.18 5.44 6.14
CA THR A 478 34.41 5.56 6.93
C THR A 478 34.09 6.24 8.24
N PHE A 479 34.39 5.58 9.34
CA PHE A 479 34.21 6.10 10.70
C PHE A 479 35.57 6.36 11.35
N GLU A 480 35.72 7.46 12.05
CA GLU A 480 36.93 7.69 12.90
C GLU A 480 37.05 6.58 13.94
N ARG A 481 35.94 6.23 14.58
CA ARG A 481 35.81 5.09 15.50
C ARG A 481 34.61 4.24 15.09
N PRO A 482 34.74 2.90 15.06
CA PRO A 482 33.63 2.03 14.73
C PRO A 482 32.39 2.36 15.60
N PRO A 483 31.19 2.40 15.06
CA PRO A 483 29.97 2.49 15.86
C PRO A 483 29.71 1.18 16.62
N GLY A 484 28.86 1.22 17.64
CA GLY A 484 28.48 0.03 18.41
C GLY A 484 27.57 -0.91 17.60
N ALA A 485 26.73 -0.36 16.73
CA ALA A 485 25.90 -1.09 15.78
C ALA A 485 25.73 -0.28 14.49
N LEU A 486 25.38 -0.97 13.39
CA LEU A 486 25.16 -0.38 12.08
C LEU A 486 24.08 -1.17 11.33
N ALA A 487 23.09 -0.48 10.78
CA ALA A 487 22.05 -1.09 9.97
C ALA A 487 21.48 -0.13 8.92
N VAL A 488 20.76 -0.68 7.94
CA VAL A 488 19.85 0.08 7.06
C VAL A 488 18.43 -0.43 7.31
N LEU A 489 17.50 0.47 7.51
CA LEU A 489 16.08 0.15 7.71
C LEU A 489 15.29 0.49 6.44
N VAL A 490 14.43 -0.42 6.01
CA VAL A 490 13.53 -0.24 4.87
C VAL A 490 12.12 -0.61 5.31
N PRO A 491 11.23 0.37 5.47
CA PRO A 491 9.83 0.11 5.82
C PRO A 491 9.05 -0.39 4.61
N GLU A 492 8.21 -1.38 4.84
CA GLU A 492 7.25 -1.93 3.88
C GLU A 492 5.83 -1.52 4.28
N THR A 493 5.05 -1.01 3.32
CA THR A 493 3.64 -0.68 3.51
C THR A 493 2.74 -1.63 2.73
N ALA A 494 1.45 -1.65 3.07
CA ALA A 494 0.45 -2.41 2.31
C ALA A 494 0.39 -1.98 0.83
N ALA A 495 0.61 -0.70 0.54
CA ALA A 495 0.61 -0.16 -0.82
C ALA A 495 1.88 -0.51 -1.61
N GLN A 496 2.99 -0.76 -0.90
CA GLN A 496 4.28 -1.08 -1.51
C GLN A 496 4.92 -2.28 -0.81
N PRO A 497 4.50 -3.50 -1.12
CA PRO A 497 5.18 -4.69 -0.65
C PRO A 497 6.56 -4.80 -1.32
N LEU A 498 7.60 -5.03 -0.50
CA LEU A 498 8.99 -4.92 -0.92
C LEU A 498 9.78 -6.22 -0.64
N ARG A 499 10.77 -6.46 -1.49
CA ARG A 499 11.87 -7.40 -1.24
C ARG A 499 13.15 -6.60 -1.04
N VAL A 500 13.84 -6.86 0.06
CA VAL A 500 15.13 -6.25 0.37
C VAL A 500 16.21 -7.30 0.35
N THR A 501 17.30 -7.01 -0.37
CA THR A 501 18.49 -7.87 -0.40
C THR A 501 19.74 -7.06 -0.09
N ALA A 502 20.79 -7.72 0.41
CA ALA A 502 22.06 -7.07 0.66
C ALA A 502 23.23 -8.03 0.40
N ALA A 503 24.38 -7.47 0.03
CA ALA A 503 25.61 -8.21 -0.26
C ALA A 503 26.87 -7.42 0.14
N GLY A 504 27.92 -8.13 0.50
CA GLY A 504 29.22 -7.63 0.91
C GLY A 504 29.65 -8.26 2.24
N ASP A 505 30.94 -8.32 2.52
CA ASP A 505 31.50 -8.94 3.73
C ASP A 505 30.92 -8.41 5.06
N PRO A 506 30.58 -7.11 5.21
CA PRO A 506 30.02 -6.61 6.45
C PRO A 506 28.54 -6.99 6.64
N VAL A 507 27.84 -7.49 5.63
CA VAL A 507 26.43 -7.87 5.77
C VAL A 507 26.31 -9.12 6.63
N ARG A 508 25.66 -9.00 7.79
CA ARG A 508 25.42 -10.13 8.70
C ARG A 508 24.16 -10.90 8.29
N ARG A 509 23.07 -10.18 8.07
CA ARG A 509 21.78 -10.76 7.69
C ARG A 509 20.82 -9.66 7.24
N VAL A 510 19.79 -10.06 6.50
CA VAL A 510 18.59 -9.25 6.26
C VAL A 510 17.46 -9.93 7.02
N THR A 511 16.79 -9.19 7.91
CA THR A 511 15.65 -9.67 8.68
C THR A 511 14.43 -8.82 8.35
N THR A 512 13.26 -9.43 8.47
CA THR A 512 11.97 -8.72 8.33
C THR A 512 11.26 -8.84 9.66
N VAL A 513 10.84 -7.71 10.21
CA VAL A 513 10.05 -7.62 11.43
C VAL A 513 8.64 -7.21 11.02
N ASP A 514 7.69 -8.10 11.20
CA ASP A 514 6.27 -7.79 11.00
C ASP A 514 5.81 -6.85 12.11
N VAL A 515 5.07 -5.81 11.72
CA VAL A 515 4.57 -4.80 12.66
C VAL A 515 3.05 -4.84 12.73
N ASP A 516 2.50 -6.04 12.90
CA ASP A 516 1.07 -6.25 13.07
C ASP A 516 0.52 -5.42 14.22
N GLY A 517 -0.57 -4.71 13.95
CA GLY A 517 -1.32 -4.01 15.00
C GLY A 517 -0.90 -2.57 15.26
N LEU A 518 0.02 -1.97 14.49
CA LEU A 518 0.24 -0.52 14.55
C LEU A 518 -0.84 0.22 13.74
N ALA A 519 -2.08 0.14 14.20
CA ALA A 519 -3.22 0.86 13.62
C ALA A 519 -2.97 2.39 13.54
N GLU A 520 -2.10 2.90 14.38
CA GLU A 520 -1.59 4.27 14.36
C GLU A 520 -0.82 4.64 13.08
N TRP A 521 -0.28 3.65 12.38
CA TRP A 521 0.40 3.81 11.10
C TRP A 521 -0.49 3.50 9.89
N ARG A 522 -1.76 3.40 10.05
CA ARG A 522 -2.72 3.66 8.98
C ARG A 522 -2.59 5.13 8.61
N SER A 523 -1.48 5.41 7.98
CA SER A 523 -1.13 6.74 7.56
C SER A 523 -1.75 7.01 6.19
N VAL A 524 -1.76 8.25 5.82
CA VAL A 524 -1.99 8.73 4.46
C VAL A 524 -1.19 8.00 3.38
N ASN A 525 -0.19 7.22 3.77
CA ASN A 525 0.72 6.49 2.89
C ASN A 525 0.44 4.98 2.86
N GLY A 526 -0.62 4.54 3.51
CA GLY A 526 -0.94 3.15 3.69
C GLY A 526 -0.51 2.60 5.05
N GLU A 527 -0.84 1.35 5.30
CA GLU A 527 -0.54 0.65 6.54
C GLU A 527 0.90 0.15 6.51
N LEU A 528 1.69 0.48 7.53
CA LEU A 528 3.00 -0.12 7.74
C LEU A 528 2.82 -1.60 8.09
N ARG A 529 3.45 -2.49 7.33
CA ARG A 529 3.34 -3.95 7.53
C ARG A 529 4.58 -4.55 8.12
N ALA A 530 5.74 -4.12 7.63
CA ALA A 530 7.00 -4.70 8.04
C ALA A 530 8.13 -3.68 7.98
N VAL A 531 9.21 -4.00 8.68
CA VAL A 531 10.49 -3.29 8.56
C VAL A 531 11.56 -4.32 8.21
N HIS A 532 12.15 -4.16 7.04
CA HIS A 532 13.34 -4.91 6.66
C HIS A 532 14.57 -4.24 7.27
N GLN A 533 15.40 -5.01 7.93
CA GLN A 533 16.63 -4.55 8.56
C GLN A 533 17.82 -5.25 7.93
N VAL A 534 18.69 -4.48 7.28
CA VAL A 534 20.03 -4.95 6.83
C VAL A 534 21.00 -4.72 7.96
N GLU A 535 21.33 -5.76 8.71
CA GLU A 535 22.29 -5.71 9.80
C GLU A 535 23.72 -5.82 9.27
N LEU A 536 24.58 -4.95 9.78
CA LEU A 536 25.98 -4.84 9.33
C LEU A 536 26.94 -5.04 10.50
N THR A 537 28.10 -5.64 10.21
CA THR A 537 29.22 -5.67 11.14
C THR A 537 29.87 -4.29 11.19
N PRO A 538 29.90 -3.61 12.35
CA PRO A 538 30.54 -2.33 12.48
C PRO A 538 32.06 -2.41 12.24
N GLY A 539 32.62 -1.39 11.59
CA GLY A 539 34.05 -1.28 11.31
C GLY A 539 34.45 0.17 11.03
N ARG A 540 35.74 0.44 10.92
CA ARG A 540 36.22 1.77 10.51
C ARG A 540 35.95 2.06 9.04
N GLN A 541 35.98 1.01 8.20
CA GLN A 541 35.56 1.05 6.80
C GLN A 541 34.55 -0.03 6.58
N VAL A 542 33.39 0.33 6.00
CA VAL A 542 32.25 -0.58 5.76
C VAL A 542 31.75 -0.36 4.33
N ARG A 543 31.92 -1.38 3.49
CA ARG A 543 31.48 -1.35 2.08
C ARG A 543 30.48 -2.46 1.83
N PHE A 544 29.30 -2.09 1.35
CA PHE A 544 28.26 -3.06 1.07
C PHE A 544 27.32 -2.55 -0.02
N ARG A 545 26.45 -3.41 -0.47
CA ARG A 545 25.34 -3.08 -1.39
C ARG A 545 24.06 -3.60 -0.81
N TRP A 546 23.00 -2.88 -1.05
CA TRP A 546 21.65 -3.32 -0.75
C TRP A 546 20.71 -2.90 -1.87
N SER A 547 19.57 -3.59 -1.97
CA SER A 547 18.58 -3.28 -2.99
C SER A 547 17.15 -3.48 -2.49
N VAL A 548 16.26 -2.73 -3.10
CA VAL A 548 14.82 -2.78 -2.87
C VAL A 548 14.13 -3.06 -4.19
N THR A 549 13.34 -4.12 -4.23
CA THR A 549 12.55 -4.50 -5.40
C THR A 549 11.09 -4.65 -4.97
N PRO A 550 10.12 -4.02 -5.64
CA PRO A 550 8.71 -4.25 -5.37
C PRO A 550 8.34 -5.72 -5.60
N LYS A 551 7.56 -6.29 -4.70
CA LYS A 551 6.93 -7.59 -4.94
C LYS A 551 5.83 -7.43 -5.98
N LEU A 552 5.66 -8.45 -6.80
CA LEU A 552 4.54 -8.50 -7.74
C LEU A 552 3.22 -8.64 -6.96
N ARG A 553 2.24 -7.78 -7.24
CA ARG A 553 0.93 -7.79 -6.55
C ARG A 553 -0.05 -8.64 -7.36
N VAL A 554 -0.40 -9.80 -6.83
CA VAL A 554 -1.24 -10.77 -7.51
C VAL A 554 -2.58 -10.92 -6.78
N ALA A 555 -3.69 -10.63 -7.45
CA ALA A 555 -5.00 -11.02 -6.98
C ALA A 555 -5.29 -12.45 -7.44
N SER A 556 -5.63 -13.35 -6.51
CA SER A 556 -5.88 -14.75 -6.84
C SER A 556 -7.31 -15.17 -6.52
N THR A 557 -7.97 -15.83 -7.45
CA THR A 557 -9.31 -16.41 -7.23
C THR A 557 -9.26 -17.67 -6.36
N ALA A 558 -8.07 -18.27 -6.18
CA ALA A 558 -7.85 -19.45 -5.34
C ALA A 558 -7.17 -19.13 -4.01
N HIS A 559 -7.23 -17.89 -3.52
CA HIS A 559 -6.45 -17.39 -2.37
C HIS A 559 -6.60 -18.24 -1.09
N HIS A 560 -7.71 -18.93 -0.89
CA HIS A 560 -7.96 -19.78 0.27
C HIS A 560 -7.85 -21.30 -0.04
N HIS A 561 -7.25 -21.66 -1.17
CA HIS A 561 -7.09 -23.06 -1.59
C HIS A 561 -5.63 -23.53 -1.36
N TRP A 562 -5.44 -24.78 -0.99
CA TRP A 562 -4.10 -25.37 -0.75
C TRP A 562 -3.15 -25.26 -1.94
N TYR A 563 -3.68 -25.28 -3.17
CA TYR A 563 -2.90 -25.02 -4.37
C TYR A 563 -2.19 -23.65 -4.29
N HIS A 564 -2.93 -22.63 -3.84
CA HIS A 564 -2.40 -21.27 -3.67
C HIS A 564 -1.30 -21.24 -2.60
N GLU A 565 -1.52 -21.88 -1.44
CA GLU A 565 -0.53 -21.93 -0.36
C GLU A 565 0.78 -22.59 -0.80
N CYS A 566 0.67 -23.74 -1.48
CA CYS A 566 1.85 -24.45 -1.99
C CYS A 566 2.57 -23.69 -3.11
N LEU A 567 1.84 -23.03 -4.01
CA LEU A 567 2.40 -22.28 -5.12
C LEU A 567 3.09 -21.00 -4.65
N TYR A 568 2.44 -20.21 -3.80
CA TYR A 568 2.93 -18.89 -3.41
C TYR A 568 3.79 -18.90 -2.15
N GLY A 569 3.78 -19.97 -1.35
CA GLY A 569 4.69 -20.11 -0.21
C GLY A 569 6.17 -19.92 -0.59
N PRO A 570 6.71 -20.62 -1.60
CA PRO A 570 8.08 -20.40 -2.09
C PRO A 570 8.33 -19.02 -2.69
N LEU A 571 7.29 -18.28 -3.07
CA LEU A 571 7.35 -16.95 -3.72
C LEU A 571 7.09 -15.80 -2.75
N ALA A 572 6.91 -16.04 -1.46
CA ALA A 572 6.54 -15.00 -0.48
C ALA A 572 7.50 -13.80 -0.43
N ASP A 573 8.75 -13.99 -0.85
CA ASP A 573 9.75 -12.92 -0.97
C ASP A 573 9.62 -12.09 -2.26
N ARG A 574 8.93 -12.58 -3.30
CA ARG A 574 8.82 -11.98 -4.64
C ARG A 574 7.39 -11.57 -5.01
N VAL A 575 6.40 -12.21 -4.41
CA VAL A 575 4.99 -12.01 -4.73
C VAL A 575 4.21 -11.65 -3.47
N HIS A 576 3.35 -10.65 -3.58
CA HIS A 576 2.35 -10.32 -2.60
C HIS A 576 0.98 -10.72 -3.13
N THR A 577 0.32 -11.68 -2.47
CA THR A 577 -0.98 -12.17 -2.89
C THR A 577 -2.12 -11.57 -2.08
N ARG A 578 -3.28 -11.39 -2.72
CA ARG A 578 -4.53 -11.02 -2.06
C ARG A 578 -5.73 -11.74 -2.69
N PRO A 579 -6.83 -11.92 -1.93
CA PRO A 579 -8.05 -12.46 -2.49
C PRO A 579 -8.70 -11.46 -3.47
N VAL A 580 -9.40 -11.99 -4.47
CA VAL A 580 -10.30 -11.18 -5.29
C VAL A 580 -11.57 -10.91 -4.46
N PRO A 581 -12.10 -9.67 -4.44
CA PRO A 581 -13.29 -9.35 -3.65
C PRO A 581 -14.57 -9.88 -4.30
N PHE A 582 -14.95 -11.13 -4.01
CA PHE A 582 -16.13 -11.81 -4.58
C PHE A 582 -17.46 -11.05 -4.41
N HIS A 583 -17.61 -10.26 -3.34
CA HIS A 583 -18.80 -9.45 -3.10
C HIS A 583 -18.96 -8.27 -4.08
N LEU A 584 -17.95 -7.98 -4.90
CA LEU A 584 -17.96 -6.90 -5.89
C LEU A 584 -18.27 -7.38 -7.32
N LEU A 585 -18.43 -8.70 -7.56
CA LEU A 585 -18.60 -9.25 -8.90
C LEU A 585 -19.84 -8.73 -9.65
N ASP A 586 -20.87 -8.30 -8.94
CA ASP A 586 -22.07 -7.68 -9.51
C ASP A 586 -22.00 -6.15 -9.56
N ARG A 587 -20.81 -5.55 -9.24
CA ARG A 587 -20.53 -4.12 -9.25
C ARG A 587 -19.23 -3.85 -10.02
N PRO A 588 -19.28 -3.88 -11.36
CA PRO A 588 -18.08 -3.78 -12.20
C PRO A 588 -17.19 -2.57 -11.86
N ASP A 589 -17.78 -1.39 -11.69
CA ASP A 589 -17.02 -0.16 -11.34
C ASP A 589 -16.24 -0.32 -10.05
N ARG A 590 -16.84 -0.91 -9.02
CA ARG A 590 -16.18 -1.16 -7.73
C ARG A 590 -15.14 -2.27 -7.81
N LEU A 591 -15.33 -3.25 -8.68
CA LEU A 591 -14.34 -4.29 -8.95
C LEU A 591 -13.11 -3.68 -9.64
N ILE A 592 -13.31 -2.82 -10.63
CA ILE A 592 -12.24 -2.07 -11.32
C ILE A 592 -11.42 -1.26 -10.29
N GLU A 593 -12.09 -0.46 -9.46
CA GLU A 593 -11.42 0.29 -8.37
C GLU A 593 -10.61 -0.62 -7.44
N ALA A 594 -11.19 -1.75 -7.06
CA ALA A 594 -10.53 -2.70 -6.15
C ALA A 594 -9.34 -3.43 -6.80
N LEU A 595 -9.26 -3.49 -8.11
CA LEU A 595 -8.15 -4.12 -8.85
C LEU A 595 -7.13 -3.12 -9.36
N ALA A 596 -7.33 -1.82 -9.20
CA ALA A 596 -6.48 -0.76 -9.77
C ALA A 596 -5.00 -0.84 -9.36
N ASP A 597 -4.68 -1.43 -8.20
CA ASP A 597 -3.32 -1.61 -7.71
C ASP A 597 -2.79 -3.05 -7.88
N VAL A 598 -3.49 -3.92 -8.65
CA VAL A 598 -3.08 -5.29 -8.94
C VAL A 598 -2.22 -5.33 -10.20
N ASP A 599 -1.11 -6.05 -10.15
CA ASP A 599 -0.24 -6.23 -11.29
C ASP A 599 -0.70 -7.38 -12.21
N VAL A 600 -1.30 -8.42 -11.62
CA VAL A 600 -1.83 -9.60 -12.33
C VAL A 600 -3.03 -10.17 -11.60
N LEU A 601 -4.09 -10.48 -12.31
CA LEU A 601 -5.16 -11.36 -11.83
C LEU A 601 -4.81 -12.81 -12.16
N HIS A 602 -4.54 -13.64 -11.16
CA HIS A 602 -4.33 -15.08 -11.34
C HIS A 602 -5.66 -15.82 -11.19
N LEU A 603 -6.23 -16.19 -12.30
CA LEU A 603 -7.51 -16.87 -12.40
C LEU A 603 -7.35 -18.39 -12.25
N HIS A 604 -8.18 -18.98 -11.40
CA HIS A 604 -8.37 -20.42 -11.23
C HIS A 604 -9.87 -20.68 -11.28
N TRP A 605 -10.30 -21.82 -11.75
CA TRP A 605 -11.70 -22.27 -11.72
C TRP A 605 -12.71 -21.13 -11.90
N PRO A 606 -12.93 -20.63 -13.11
CA PRO A 606 -13.89 -19.54 -13.33
C PRO A 606 -15.25 -19.79 -12.71
N GLU A 607 -15.72 -21.05 -12.72
CA GLU A 607 -16.98 -21.47 -12.11
C GLU A 607 -17.07 -21.26 -10.59
N TRP A 608 -15.95 -21.25 -9.89
CA TRP A 608 -15.93 -20.94 -8.46
C TRP A 608 -16.00 -19.42 -8.22
N PHE A 609 -15.52 -18.67 -9.19
CA PHE A 609 -15.44 -17.23 -9.13
C PHE A 609 -16.75 -16.56 -9.54
N VAL A 610 -17.32 -16.95 -10.67
CA VAL A 610 -18.55 -16.33 -11.20
C VAL A 610 -19.81 -17.21 -11.10
N GLY A 611 -19.71 -18.42 -10.56
CA GLY A 611 -20.76 -19.44 -10.61
C GLY A 611 -20.90 -20.03 -12.03
N LEU A 612 -22.00 -20.70 -12.28
CA LEU A 612 -22.32 -21.26 -13.62
C LEU A 612 -23.13 -20.27 -14.50
N ASP A 613 -22.85 -18.97 -14.39
CA ASP A 613 -23.51 -17.90 -15.16
C ASP A 613 -22.56 -17.33 -16.21
N ALA A 614 -22.75 -17.76 -17.47
CA ALA A 614 -21.93 -17.29 -18.58
C ALA A 614 -22.07 -15.78 -18.84
N GLY A 615 -23.25 -15.18 -18.58
CA GLY A 615 -23.47 -13.74 -18.68
C GLY A 615 -22.67 -12.97 -17.63
N ARG A 616 -22.65 -13.44 -16.39
CA ARG A 616 -21.79 -12.87 -15.32
C ARG A 616 -20.32 -13.05 -15.66
N SER A 617 -19.93 -14.22 -16.16
CA SER A 617 -18.56 -14.49 -16.58
C SER A 617 -18.07 -13.44 -17.58
N ARG A 618 -18.88 -13.16 -18.62
CA ARG A 618 -18.57 -12.16 -19.64
C ARG A 618 -18.47 -10.74 -19.04
N ARG A 619 -19.45 -10.32 -18.23
CA ARG A 619 -19.41 -8.98 -17.59
C ARG A 619 -18.15 -8.77 -16.72
N VAL A 620 -17.79 -9.78 -15.92
CA VAL A 620 -16.63 -9.70 -15.03
C VAL A 620 -15.32 -9.71 -15.84
N ALA A 621 -15.19 -10.58 -16.85
CA ALA A 621 -14.01 -10.63 -17.70
C ALA A 621 -13.81 -9.30 -18.46
N THR A 622 -14.90 -8.69 -18.97
CA THR A 622 -14.87 -7.37 -19.60
C THR A 622 -14.41 -6.29 -18.62
N ALA A 623 -14.97 -6.25 -17.39
CA ALA A 623 -14.59 -5.29 -16.37
C ALA A 623 -13.10 -5.41 -15.97
N VAL A 624 -12.58 -6.64 -15.88
CA VAL A 624 -11.15 -6.87 -15.60
C VAL A 624 -10.27 -6.36 -16.74
N ALA A 625 -10.68 -6.59 -17.99
CA ALA A 625 -9.96 -6.06 -19.15
C ALA A 625 -10.01 -4.53 -19.23
N GLU A 626 -11.17 -3.91 -18.94
CA GLU A 626 -11.32 -2.45 -18.85
C GLU A 626 -10.49 -1.83 -17.72
N ALA A 627 -10.26 -2.56 -16.62
CA ALA A 627 -9.35 -2.16 -15.56
C ALA A 627 -7.87 -2.18 -15.97
N GLY A 628 -7.55 -2.70 -17.16
CA GLY A 628 -6.16 -2.85 -17.62
C GLY A 628 -5.35 -3.89 -16.84
N VAL A 629 -6.01 -4.76 -16.05
CA VAL A 629 -5.33 -5.78 -15.25
C VAL A 629 -5.14 -7.05 -16.08
N PRO A 630 -3.90 -7.44 -16.40
CA PRO A 630 -3.65 -8.63 -17.18
C PRO A 630 -4.06 -9.91 -16.42
N VAL A 631 -4.65 -10.87 -17.13
CA VAL A 631 -5.10 -12.14 -16.60
C VAL A 631 -4.10 -13.24 -16.91
N VAL A 632 -3.64 -13.96 -15.90
CA VAL A 632 -2.98 -15.26 -16.05
C VAL A 632 -3.94 -16.34 -15.58
N TRP A 633 -4.26 -17.29 -16.45
CA TRP A 633 -5.24 -18.33 -16.16
C TRP A 633 -4.58 -19.70 -16.01
N THR A 634 -4.66 -20.29 -14.82
CA THR A 634 -4.26 -21.71 -14.62
C THR A 634 -5.43 -22.62 -14.98
N GLN A 635 -5.25 -23.44 -16.00
CA GLN A 635 -6.23 -24.36 -16.54
C GLN A 635 -6.26 -25.66 -15.77
N HIS A 636 -7.19 -25.81 -14.83
CA HIS A 636 -7.38 -27.06 -14.09
C HIS A 636 -8.36 -28.02 -14.78
N ASN A 637 -9.34 -27.45 -15.49
CA ASN A 637 -10.42 -28.17 -16.16
C ASN A 637 -10.58 -27.70 -17.60
N LEU A 638 -10.98 -28.61 -18.48
CA LEU A 638 -11.35 -28.28 -19.87
C LEU A 638 -12.69 -27.55 -19.94
N ALA A 639 -13.60 -27.85 -19.01
CA ALA A 639 -14.89 -27.21 -18.82
C ALA A 639 -15.32 -27.41 -17.36
N PRO A 640 -16.33 -26.66 -16.87
CA PRO A 640 -16.92 -26.92 -15.55
C PRO A 640 -17.43 -28.36 -15.43
N HIS A 641 -17.12 -29.03 -14.34
CA HIS A 641 -17.54 -30.42 -14.13
C HIS A 641 -19.06 -30.62 -14.18
N ALA A 642 -19.84 -29.62 -13.72
CA ALA A 642 -21.30 -29.64 -13.75
C ALA A 642 -21.90 -29.29 -15.11
N ALA A 643 -21.08 -28.78 -16.05
CA ALA A 643 -21.52 -28.37 -17.40
C ALA A 643 -20.42 -28.67 -18.43
N PRO A 644 -20.10 -29.95 -18.71
CA PRO A 644 -18.97 -30.35 -19.54
C PRO A 644 -19.03 -29.88 -20.98
N ASP A 645 -20.22 -29.61 -21.50
CA ASP A 645 -20.44 -29.14 -22.88
C ASP A 645 -20.50 -27.62 -22.97
N ASP A 646 -20.54 -26.89 -21.86
CA ASP A 646 -20.54 -25.43 -21.83
C ASP A 646 -19.16 -24.86 -22.23
N THR A 647 -19.15 -24.03 -23.25
CA THR A 647 -17.98 -23.27 -23.69
C THR A 647 -18.08 -21.80 -23.32
N GLU A 648 -19.29 -21.28 -23.09
CA GLU A 648 -19.54 -19.85 -22.93
C GLU A 648 -19.07 -19.30 -21.56
N LEU A 649 -18.96 -20.16 -20.54
CA LEU A 649 -18.46 -19.74 -19.23
C LEU A 649 -16.95 -19.42 -19.28
N TYR A 650 -16.17 -20.24 -20.02
CA TYR A 650 -14.72 -20.12 -20.07
C TYR A 650 -14.22 -19.23 -21.22
N ARG A 651 -15.00 -19.10 -22.31
CA ARG A 651 -14.66 -18.31 -23.50
C ARG A 651 -14.23 -16.86 -23.19
N PRO A 652 -14.97 -16.07 -22.37
CA PRO A 652 -14.58 -14.69 -22.10
C PRO A 652 -13.20 -14.58 -21.42
N TRP A 653 -12.84 -15.56 -20.61
CA TRP A 653 -11.54 -15.61 -19.94
C TRP A 653 -10.42 -15.97 -20.90
N ALA A 654 -10.66 -16.85 -21.85
CA ALA A 654 -9.71 -17.15 -22.92
C ALA A 654 -9.44 -15.92 -23.79
N GLU A 655 -10.48 -15.15 -24.11
CA GLU A 655 -10.40 -13.93 -24.93
C GLU A 655 -9.57 -12.82 -24.25
N VAL A 656 -9.53 -12.76 -22.91
CA VAL A 656 -8.80 -11.72 -22.17
C VAL A 656 -7.47 -12.19 -21.55
N ALA A 657 -7.22 -13.51 -21.48
CA ALA A 657 -6.02 -14.06 -20.87
C ALA A 657 -4.75 -13.62 -21.61
N ALA A 658 -3.85 -12.93 -20.91
CA ALA A 658 -2.52 -12.58 -21.40
C ALA A 658 -1.50 -13.70 -21.18
N GLY A 659 -1.74 -14.57 -20.17
CA GLY A 659 -0.95 -15.77 -19.92
C GLY A 659 -1.81 -16.96 -19.53
N VAL A 660 -1.38 -18.16 -19.90
CA VAL A 660 -2.10 -19.41 -19.62
C VAL A 660 -1.13 -20.48 -19.12
N ILE A 661 -1.44 -21.04 -17.97
CA ILE A 661 -0.73 -22.19 -17.40
C ILE A 661 -1.52 -23.46 -17.68
N HIS A 662 -0.89 -24.41 -18.36
CA HIS A 662 -1.40 -25.76 -18.60
C HIS A 662 -0.62 -26.75 -17.77
N HIS A 663 -1.31 -27.74 -17.20
CA HIS A 663 -0.64 -28.74 -16.37
C HIS A 663 -0.01 -29.90 -17.16
N SER A 664 -0.29 -29.96 -18.47
CA SER A 664 0.24 -30.98 -19.39
C SER A 664 0.25 -30.49 -20.84
N GLU A 665 1.04 -31.08 -21.72
CA GLU A 665 1.04 -30.80 -23.14
C GLU A 665 -0.30 -31.20 -23.79
N SER A 666 -0.83 -32.38 -23.41
CA SER A 666 -2.16 -32.82 -23.86
C SER A 666 -3.26 -31.85 -23.42
N GLY A 667 -3.17 -31.33 -22.21
CA GLY A 667 -4.08 -30.31 -21.69
C GLY A 667 -4.01 -29.00 -22.49
N ARG A 668 -2.79 -28.53 -22.80
CA ARG A 668 -2.60 -27.37 -23.67
C ARG A 668 -3.28 -27.55 -25.01
N ASN A 669 -3.02 -28.67 -25.68
CA ASN A 669 -3.60 -28.96 -26.99
C ASN A 669 -5.14 -29.04 -26.94
N ALA A 670 -5.71 -29.64 -25.91
CA ALA A 670 -7.17 -29.73 -25.75
C ALA A 670 -7.82 -28.36 -25.54
N VAL A 671 -7.20 -27.52 -24.69
CA VAL A 671 -7.70 -26.19 -24.35
C VAL A 671 -7.60 -25.22 -25.52
N THR A 672 -6.46 -25.19 -26.22
CA THR A 672 -6.25 -24.31 -27.38
C THR A 672 -7.10 -24.70 -28.59
N ALA A 673 -7.46 -25.98 -28.72
CA ALA A 673 -8.43 -26.44 -29.72
C ALA A 673 -9.88 -26.04 -29.40
N ARG A 674 -10.20 -25.82 -28.12
CA ARG A 674 -11.57 -25.56 -27.65
C ARG A 674 -11.90 -24.07 -27.52
N TYR A 675 -10.93 -23.23 -27.12
CA TYR A 675 -11.18 -21.83 -26.78
C TYR A 675 -10.33 -20.87 -27.63
N PRO A 676 -10.90 -19.70 -28.02
CA PRO A 676 -10.19 -18.70 -28.80
C PRO A 676 -9.35 -17.81 -27.86
N PHE A 677 -8.09 -18.09 -27.74
CA PHE A 677 -7.15 -17.20 -27.02
C PHE A 677 -6.69 -16.06 -27.91
N ARG A 678 -6.19 -14.99 -27.28
CA ARG A 678 -5.50 -13.91 -27.99
C ARG A 678 -4.23 -14.47 -28.68
N ASP A 679 -3.87 -13.89 -29.83
CA ASP A 679 -2.68 -14.33 -30.59
C ASP A 679 -1.37 -14.09 -29.82
N ASP A 680 -1.33 -13.10 -28.94
CA ASP A 680 -0.18 -12.72 -28.11
C ASP A 680 -0.17 -13.37 -26.71
N ALA A 681 -1.15 -14.21 -26.40
CA ALA A 681 -1.22 -14.91 -25.13
C ALA A 681 -0.01 -15.85 -24.91
N LEU A 682 0.58 -15.77 -23.74
CA LEU A 682 1.72 -16.61 -23.36
C LEU A 682 1.25 -17.95 -22.82
N HIS A 683 1.51 -19.05 -23.54
CA HIS A 683 1.18 -20.39 -23.07
C HIS A 683 2.40 -21.08 -22.46
N ARG A 684 2.27 -21.58 -21.22
CA ARG A 684 3.32 -22.34 -20.53
C ARG A 684 2.76 -23.64 -19.99
N VAL A 685 3.52 -24.74 -20.13
CA VAL A 685 3.18 -25.99 -19.49
C VAL A 685 3.93 -26.07 -18.17
N ILE A 686 3.19 -25.93 -17.08
CA ILE A 686 3.71 -25.99 -15.71
C ILE A 686 2.89 -27.06 -14.96
N PRO A 687 3.45 -28.24 -14.67
CA PRO A 687 2.74 -29.32 -14.01
C PRO A 687 2.13 -28.91 -12.66
N HIS A 688 1.08 -29.60 -12.24
CA HIS A 688 0.53 -29.45 -10.91
C HIS A 688 1.48 -30.06 -9.86
N GLY A 689 1.83 -29.30 -8.84
CA GLY A 689 2.71 -29.78 -7.76
C GLY A 689 2.06 -30.84 -6.87
N HIS A 690 2.86 -31.60 -6.14
CA HIS A 690 2.38 -32.65 -5.24
C HIS A 690 2.07 -32.10 -3.84
N TRP A 691 1.19 -32.81 -3.07
CA TRP A 691 0.79 -32.39 -1.72
C TRP A 691 1.76 -32.76 -0.59
N GLY A 692 2.96 -33.29 -0.90
CA GLY A 692 3.97 -33.65 0.10
C GLY A 692 4.31 -32.54 1.13
N PRO A 693 4.44 -31.26 0.77
CA PRO A 693 4.65 -30.18 1.75
C PRO A 693 3.52 -30.05 2.78
N LEU A 694 2.26 -30.20 2.37
CA LEU A 694 1.11 -30.16 3.29
C LEU A 694 1.12 -31.36 4.25
N MET A 695 1.46 -32.56 3.74
CA MET A 695 1.58 -33.78 4.53
C MET A 695 2.71 -33.65 5.58
N ALA A 696 3.85 -33.08 5.18
CA ALA A 696 4.97 -32.82 6.08
C ALA A 696 4.64 -31.79 7.17
N ALA A 697 3.92 -30.71 6.82
CA ALA A 697 3.48 -29.70 7.77
C ALA A 697 2.49 -30.27 8.80
N ALA A 698 1.58 -31.13 8.35
CA ALA A 698 0.64 -31.83 9.23
C ALA A 698 1.35 -32.80 10.19
N ALA A 699 2.42 -33.48 9.74
CA ALA A 699 3.22 -34.37 10.56
C ALA A 699 4.10 -33.67 11.59
N GLY A 700 4.59 -32.45 11.30
CA GLY A 700 5.39 -31.61 12.23
C GLY A 700 4.59 -31.03 13.38
N ALA A 701 3.26 -31.00 13.30
CA ALA A 701 2.37 -30.51 14.35
C ALA A 701 2.02 -31.58 15.43
N GLY A 702 2.47 -32.81 15.31
CA GLY A 702 2.27 -33.92 16.24
C GLY A 702 2.30 -35.24 15.49
N ASP A 703 3.30 -36.07 15.77
CA ASP A 703 3.58 -37.41 15.21
C ASP A 703 3.94 -37.43 13.72
N ALA A 704 5.23 -37.56 13.45
CA ALA A 704 5.80 -37.74 12.12
C ALA A 704 5.22 -39.00 11.43
N VAL A 705 4.27 -38.79 10.55
CA VAL A 705 3.81 -39.85 9.63
C VAL A 705 4.70 -39.77 8.39
N GLY A 706 5.90 -40.31 8.50
CA GLY A 706 6.59 -40.84 7.35
C GLY A 706 5.83 -42.10 6.93
N ALA A 707 5.41 -42.15 5.65
CA ALA A 707 4.68 -43.32 5.09
C ALA A 707 5.50 -44.64 5.01
N GLU A 708 6.56 -44.77 5.77
CA GLU A 708 7.43 -45.95 5.81
C GLU A 708 7.29 -46.79 7.09
N GLY A 709 6.13 -46.81 7.72
CA GLY A 709 5.96 -47.59 8.93
C GLY A 709 4.71 -48.48 8.90
N THR A 710 4.88 -49.77 9.16
CA THR A 710 3.79 -50.71 9.46
C THR A 710 2.79 -50.19 10.50
N GLY A 711 3.22 -49.25 11.39
CA GLY A 711 2.37 -48.63 12.40
C GLY A 711 1.36 -47.63 11.84
N ALA A 712 1.73 -46.81 10.83
CA ALA A 712 0.82 -45.81 10.21
C ALA A 712 -0.32 -46.51 9.44
N ARG A 713 0.00 -47.56 8.71
CA ARG A 713 -0.98 -48.42 8.05
C ARG A 713 -1.95 -49.06 9.05
N GLN A 714 -1.43 -49.70 10.09
CA GLN A 714 -2.25 -50.34 11.14
C GLN A 714 -3.19 -49.33 11.83
N ALA A 715 -2.71 -48.13 12.10
CA ALA A 715 -3.54 -47.08 12.67
C ALA A 715 -4.68 -46.65 11.74
N ALA A 716 -4.38 -46.48 10.45
CA ALA A 716 -5.37 -46.15 9.43
C ALA A 716 -6.40 -47.29 9.22
N GLU A 717 -5.95 -48.52 9.19
CA GLU A 717 -6.82 -49.69 9.09
C GLU A 717 -7.74 -49.80 10.32
N ALA A 718 -7.23 -49.57 11.53
CA ALA A 718 -8.02 -49.54 12.75
C ALA A 718 -9.03 -48.39 12.77
N GLU A 719 -8.64 -47.16 12.35
CA GLU A 719 -9.55 -46.02 12.23
C GLU A 719 -10.70 -46.31 11.26
N LEU A 720 -10.43 -46.98 10.16
CA LEU A 720 -11.41 -47.28 9.09
C LEU A 720 -12.14 -48.63 9.29
N GLY A 721 -11.82 -49.36 10.35
CA GLY A 721 -12.41 -50.70 10.62
C GLY A 721 -12.04 -51.79 9.60
N LEU A 722 -10.85 -51.69 8.98
CA LEU A 722 -10.40 -52.57 7.90
C LEU A 722 -9.61 -53.75 8.44
N ALA A 723 -9.79 -54.91 7.84
CA ALA A 723 -8.97 -56.06 8.09
C ALA A 723 -7.60 -55.91 7.35
N PRO A 724 -6.50 -56.43 7.92
CA PRO A 724 -5.24 -56.48 7.21
C PRO A 724 -5.35 -57.25 5.90
N CYS A 725 -4.69 -56.77 4.83
CA CYS A 725 -4.68 -57.41 3.51
C CYS A 725 -3.29 -57.28 2.88
N HIS A 726 -3.06 -58.11 1.83
CA HIS A 726 -1.81 -58.10 1.09
C HIS A 726 -1.64 -56.83 0.27
N LEU A 727 -2.67 -56.44 -0.50
CA LEU A 727 -2.68 -55.26 -1.37
C LEU A 727 -4.06 -54.62 -1.38
N ARG A 728 -4.08 -53.31 -1.09
CA ARG A 728 -5.33 -52.51 -1.10
C ARG A 728 -5.27 -51.42 -2.14
N ILE A 729 -6.24 -51.46 -3.05
CA ILE A 729 -6.53 -50.41 -4.02
C ILE A 729 -7.51 -49.45 -3.38
N GLY A 730 -7.23 -48.16 -3.44
CA GLY A 730 -8.07 -47.14 -2.80
C GLY A 730 -8.55 -46.06 -3.76
N LEU A 731 -9.81 -45.66 -3.63
CA LEU A 731 -10.38 -44.48 -4.26
C LEU A 731 -10.75 -43.46 -3.18
N VAL A 732 -10.22 -42.27 -3.31
CA VAL A 732 -10.36 -41.17 -2.33
C VAL A 732 -10.90 -39.90 -2.97
N GLY A 733 -11.16 -38.87 -2.15
CA GLY A 733 -11.58 -37.52 -2.54
C GLY A 733 -13.06 -37.41 -2.89
N ALA A 734 -13.57 -36.17 -3.05
CA ALA A 734 -14.99 -35.92 -3.25
C ALA A 734 -15.56 -36.64 -4.49
N PRO A 735 -16.80 -37.17 -4.40
CA PRO A 735 -17.54 -37.65 -5.56
C PRO A 735 -17.83 -36.46 -6.47
N ARG A 736 -17.51 -36.61 -7.77
CA ARG A 736 -17.71 -35.54 -8.77
C ARG A 736 -18.10 -36.16 -10.12
N PRO A 737 -18.83 -35.43 -10.96
CA PRO A 737 -19.05 -35.83 -12.36
C PRO A 737 -17.70 -36.10 -13.04
N GLY A 738 -17.62 -37.16 -13.81
CA GLY A 738 -16.38 -37.57 -14.50
C GLY A 738 -15.43 -38.46 -13.67
N LYS A 739 -15.74 -38.75 -12.40
CA LYS A 739 -15.09 -39.78 -11.61
C LYS A 739 -15.92 -41.08 -11.74
N ASP A 740 -15.45 -42.04 -12.51
CA ASP A 740 -16.17 -43.28 -12.82
C ASP A 740 -15.96 -44.35 -11.73
N THR A 741 -16.51 -44.09 -10.55
CA THR A 741 -16.47 -45.02 -9.43
C THR A 741 -17.14 -46.36 -9.76
N GLN A 742 -18.23 -46.36 -10.59
CA GLN A 742 -18.93 -47.57 -10.96
C GLN A 742 -18.05 -48.50 -11.84
N LEU A 743 -17.31 -47.90 -12.80
CA LEU A 743 -16.33 -48.64 -13.61
C LEU A 743 -15.26 -49.35 -12.75
N LEU A 744 -14.78 -48.62 -11.72
CA LEU A 744 -13.80 -49.18 -10.78
C LEU A 744 -14.38 -50.37 -9.99
N VAL A 745 -15.59 -50.20 -9.47
CA VAL A 745 -16.28 -51.25 -8.68
C VAL A 745 -16.57 -52.47 -9.56
N ASP A 746 -17.13 -52.26 -10.76
CA ASP A 746 -17.47 -53.37 -11.67
C ASP A 746 -16.22 -54.10 -12.17
N GLY A 747 -15.17 -53.39 -12.51
CA GLY A 747 -13.89 -53.94 -12.94
C GLY A 747 -13.17 -54.72 -11.83
N PHE A 748 -13.21 -54.18 -10.60
CA PHE A 748 -12.65 -54.90 -9.45
C PHE A 748 -13.43 -56.16 -9.12
N ALA A 749 -14.76 -56.14 -9.16
CA ALA A 749 -15.61 -57.33 -8.94
C ALA A 749 -15.35 -58.44 -9.98
N ALA A 750 -15.03 -58.04 -11.21
CA ALA A 750 -14.69 -59.00 -12.27
C ALA A 750 -13.24 -59.57 -12.18
N CYS A 751 -12.39 -59.02 -11.35
CA CYS A 751 -11.04 -59.47 -11.08
C CYS A 751 -11.05 -60.78 -10.29
N ARG A 752 -10.14 -61.71 -10.69
CA ARG A 752 -10.06 -63.04 -10.13
C ARG A 752 -9.08 -63.21 -8.97
N ARG A 753 -8.44 -62.13 -8.55
CA ARG A 753 -7.43 -62.17 -7.47
C ARG A 753 -8.09 -61.96 -6.12
N ASP A 754 -8.19 -63.02 -5.34
CA ASP A 754 -8.86 -63.03 -4.03
C ASP A 754 -8.07 -62.29 -2.94
N GLU A 755 -6.75 -62.06 -3.10
CA GLU A 755 -5.90 -61.37 -2.16
C GLU A 755 -5.96 -59.83 -2.26
N LEU A 756 -6.59 -59.31 -3.30
CA LEU A 756 -6.79 -57.86 -3.46
C LEU A 756 -7.99 -57.38 -2.67
N GLN A 757 -7.90 -56.14 -2.15
CA GLN A 757 -9.03 -55.42 -1.56
C GLN A 757 -9.23 -54.09 -2.25
N LEU A 758 -10.49 -53.67 -2.39
CA LEU A 758 -10.88 -52.33 -2.84
C LEU A 758 -11.48 -51.53 -1.68
N LEU A 759 -10.93 -50.32 -1.45
CA LEU A 759 -11.44 -49.36 -0.50
C LEU A 759 -11.96 -48.15 -1.24
N VAL A 760 -13.25 -47.86 -1.14
CA VAL A 760 -13.89 -46.65 -1.71
C VAL A 760 -14.26 -45.73 -0.57
N LEU A 761 -13.52 -44.61 -0.41
CA LEU A 761 -13.78 -43.58 0.63
C LEU A 761 -14.67 -42.45 0.14
N CYS A 762 -15.31 -42.60 -1.01
CA CYS A 762 -16.15 -41.59 -1.62
C CYS A 762 -17.44 -42.18 -2.20
N HIS A 763 -17.97 -43.20 -1.58
CA HIS A 763 -19.19 -43.85 -2.05
C HIS A 763 -20.37 -42.84 -1.97
N ALA A 764 -21.08 -42.72 -3.11
CA ALA A 764 -22.14 -41.73 -3.28
C ALA A 764 -23.41 -42.33 -3.94
N GLY A 765 -23.62 -43.66 -3.80
CA GLY A 765 -24.79 -44.33 -4.31
C GLY A 765 -24.52 -45.24 -5.50
N GLU A 766 -23.27 -45.57 -5.78
CA GLU A 766 -22.88 -46.62 -6.74
C GLU A 766 -23.48 -47.97 -6.33
N ARG A 767 -23.77 -48.79 -7.33
CA ARG A 767 -24.25 -50.16 -7.06
C ARG A 767 -23.06 -51.03 -6.61
N LEU A 768 -23.10 -51.50 -5.36
CA LEU A 768 -22.09 -52.38 -4.83
C LEU A 768 -22.49 -53.85 -5.05
N PRO A 769 -21.61 -54.70 -5.62
CA PRO A 769 -21.81 -56.14 -5.67
C PRO A 769 -21.66 -56.77 -4.26
N ASP A 770 -22.19 -57.96 -4.09
CA ASP A 770 -21.97 -58.76 -2.87
C ASP A 770 -20.57 -59.45 -2.94
N ASP A 771 -19.52 -58.63 -2.75
CA ASP A 771 -18.14 -59.02 -2.81
C ASP A 771 -17.42 -58.62 -1.50
N PRO A 772 -16.98 -59.56 -0.68
CA PRO A 772 -16.34 -59.29 0.59
C PRO A 772 -14.98 -58.55 0.47
N ARG A 773 -14.42 -58.49 -0.73
CA ARG A 773 -13.16 -57.77 -1.01
C ARG A 773 -13.39 -56.27 -1.17
N ILE A 774 -14.65 -55.79 -1.28
CA ILE A 774 -14.99 -54.39 -1.52
C ILE A 774 -15.51 -53.78 -0.23
N THR A 775 -14.79 -52.77 0.27
CA THR A 775 -15.24 -51.93 1.37
C THR A 775 -15.55 -50.51 0.82
N ALA A 776 -16.80 -50.08 0.92
CA ALA A 776 -17.20 -48.75 0.50
C ALA A 776 -17.77 -47.98 1.68
N LEU A 777 -17.16 -46.85 1.95
CA LEU A 777 -17.57 -45.93 3.01
C LEU A 777 -18.17 -44.65 2.36
N PRO A 778 -19.27 -44.09 2.96
CA PRO A 778 -19.82 -42.85 2.49
C PRO A 778 -18.77 -41.74 2.44
N TYR A 779 -18.90 -40.85 1.47
CA TYR A 779 -18.05 -39.65 1.44
C TYR A 779 -18.20 -38.84 2.71
N GLU A 780 -17.10 -38.50 3.32
CA GLU A 780 -17.00 -37.62 4.46
C GLU A 780 -15.93 -36.55 4.19
N GLU A 781 -16.31 -35.28 4.32
CA GLU A 781 -15.32 -34.21 4.29
C GLU A 781 -14.59 -34.16 5.61
N VAL A 782 -13.30 -34.47 5.58
CA VAL A 782 -12.44 -34.53 6.76
C VAL A 782 -11.29 -33.54 6.67
N PRO A 783 -10.76 -33.05 7.82
CA PRO A 783 -9.55 -32.24 7.84
C PRO A 783 -8.38 -32.95 7.16
N ARG A 784 -7.49 -32.16 6.51
CA ARG A 784 -6.34 -32.71 5.77
C ARG A 784 -5.51 -33.70 6.55
N PRO A 785 -5.17 -33.54 7.84
CA PRO A 785 -4.40 -34.53 8.59
C PRO A 785 -5.11 -35.88 8.74
N VAL A 786 -6.45 -35.89 8.82
CA VAL A 786 -7.26 -37.14 8.85
C VAL A 786 -7.23 -37.82 7.49
N TYR A 787 -7.42 -37.03 6.41
CA TYR A 787 -7.33 -37.51 5.05
C TYR A 787 -5.98 -38.16 4.75
N ASP A 788 -4.87 -37.52 5.13
CA ASP A 788 -3.51 -38.01 4.92
C ASP A 788 -3.24 -39.31 5.69
N ARG A 789 -3.75 -39.45 6.91
CA ARG A 789 -3.68 -40.71 7.66
C ARG A 789 -4.44 -41.82 6.96
N ARG A 790 -5.64 -41.54 6.43
CA ARG A 790 -6.43 -42.53 5.68
C ARG A 790 -5.73 -43.03 4.42
N LEU A 791 -4.92 -42.21 3.75
CA LEU A 791 -4.09 -42.61 2.60
C LEU A 791 -3.08 -43.72 2.97
N ALA A 792 -2.62 -43.79 4.21
CA ALA A 792 -1.67 -44.85 4.67
C ALA A 792 -2.28 -46.26 4.63
N ALA A 793 -3.61 -46.39 4.53
CA ALA A 793 -4.26 -47.69 4.34
C ALA A 793 -4.24 -48.21 2.88
N ILE A 794 -3.72 -47.43 1.92
CA ILE A 794 -3.82 -47.66 0.48
C ILE A 794 -2.43 -47.97 -0.09
N ASP A 795 -2.33 -49.03 -0.86
CA ASP A 795 -1.09 -49.47 -1.55
C ASP A 795 -1.01 -48.96 -2.99
N VAL A 796 -2.17 -48.81 -3.65
CA VAL A 796 -2.32 -48.31 -5.02
C VAL A 796 -3.53 -47.38 -5.08
N LEU A 797 -3.36 -46.13 -5.50
CA LEU A 797 -4.45 -45.19 -5.62
C LEU A 797 -5.15 -45.31 -6.97
N ALA A 798 -6.45 -45.54 -6.99
CA ALA A 798 -7.22 -45.63 -8.22
C ALA A 798 -7.69 -44.26 -8.72
N LEU A 799 -7.47 -43.96 -10.01
CA LEU A 799 -7.86 -42.72 -10.69
C LEU A 799 -8.78 -43.01 -11.88
N PRO A 800 -10.03 -43.44 -11.63
CA PRO A 800 -10.99 -43.75 -12.70
C PRO A 800 -11.66 -42.48 -13.21
N LEU A 801 -10.94 -41.68 -13.98
CA LEU A 801 -11.42 -40.39 -14.47
C LEU A 801 -11.89 -40.46 -15.92
N ASP A 802 -12.87 -39.63 -16.28
CA ASP A 802 -13.31 -39.49 -17.66
C ASP A 802 -12.50 -38.49 -18.45
N GLY A 803 -11.98 -38.27 -19.33
CA GLY A 803 -11.17 -37.24 -19.98
C GLY A 803 -11.95 -36.10 -20.59
N ARG A 804 -13.21 -35.92 -20.25
CA ARG A 804 -14.05 -34.88 -20.87
C ARG A 804 -13.84 -33.51 -20.24
N THR A 805 -13.63 -33.49 -18.93
CA THR A 805 -13.53 -32.22 -18.18
C THR A 805 -12.19 -32.06 -17.47
N TYR A 806 -11.54 -33.12 -17.08
CA TYR A 806 -10.29 -33.09 -16.32
C TYR A 806 -9.08 -32.80 -17.20
N LEU A 807 -8.24 -31.82 -16.75
CA LEU A 807 -6.90 -31.56 -17.27
C LEU A 807 -5.84 -31.84 -16.20
N THR A 808 -6.26 -31.93 -14.95
CA THR A 808 -5.46 -32.34 -13.79
C THR A 808 -6.39 -32.82 -12.67
N THR A 809 -5.82 -33.41 -11.63
CA THR A 809 -6.55 -33.80 -10.42
C THR A 809 -5.67 -33.74 -9.19
N GLY A 810 -6.22 -33.29 -8.06
CA GLY A 810 -5.54 -33.32 -6.76
C GLY A 810 -5.12 -34.72 -6.32
N GLN A 811 -5.78 -35.77 -6.83
CA GLN A 811 -5.43 -37.16 -6.52
C GLN A 811 -4.07 -37.61 -7.10
N VAL A 812 -3.63 -37.04 -8.24
CA VAL A 812 -2.25 -37.22 -8.73
C VAL A 812 -1.27 -36.61 -7.73
N ALA A 813 -1.60 -35.41 -7.22
CA ALA A 813 -0.77 -34.76 -6.21
C ALA A 813 -0.74 -35.53 -4.88
N ASP A 814 -1.85 -36.21 -4.50
CA ASP A 814 -1.91 -37.14 -3.36
C ASP A 814 -1.02 -38.35 -3.59
N ALA A 815 -1.15 -39.03 -4.75
CA ALA A 815 -0.37 -40.20 -5.07
C ALA A 815 1.14 -39.97 -4.98
N VAL A 816 1.60 -38.89 -5.66
CA VAL A 816 3.03 -38.52 -5.67
C VAL A 816 3.49 -38.01 -4.29
N GLY A 817 2.65 -37.21 -3.59
CA GLY A 817 2.96 -36.70 -2.27
C GLY A 817 3.07 -37.75 -1.19
N ALA A 818 2.19 -38.76 -1.22
CA ALA A 818 2.18 -39.88 -0.29
C ALA A 818 3.14 -41.02 -0.69
N GLY A 819 3.73 -40.99 -1.90
CA GLY A 819 4.59 -42.07 -2.37
C GLY A 819 3.82 -43.32 -2.76
N ILE A 820 2.58 -43.21 -3.23
CA ILE A 820 1.69 -44.33 -3.59
C ILE A 820 1.59 -44.40 -5.12
N PRO A 821 1.86 -45.55 -5.79
CA PRO A 821 1.61 -45.71 -7.22
C PRO A 821 0.14 -45.62 -7.54
N ALA A 822 -0.21 -45.22 -8.78
CA ALA A 822 -1.59 -45.04 -9.15
C ALA A 822 -2.03 -45.95 -10.31
N LEU A 823 -3.23 -46.52 -10.19
CA LEU A 823 -3.95 -47.20 -11.26
C LEU A 823 -4.75 -46.12 -12.04
N VAL A 824 -4.46 -45.92 -13.31
CA VAL A 824 -4.91 -44.73 -14.06
C VAL A 824 -5.72 -45.10 -15.30
N SER A 825 -6.80 -44.38 -15.52
CA SER A 825 -7.53 -44.40 -16.80
C SER A 825 -6.64 -43.90 -17.96
N PRO A 826 -6.92 -44.28 -19.23
CA PRO A 826 -6.00 -44.12 -20.36
C PRO A 826 -6.02 -42.69 -20.95
N TRP A 827 -5.99 -41.64 -20.08
CA TRP A 827 -5.98 -40.28 -20.53
C TRP A 827 -4.56 -39.69 -20.51
N PRO A 828 -4.13 -39.02 -21.59
CA PRO A 828 -2.75 -38.53 -21.75
C PRO A 828 -2.24 -37.71 -20.58
N TYR A 829 -3.05 -36.81 -20.00
CA TYR A 829 -2.63 -35.97 -18.90
C TYR A 829 -2.23 -36.74 -17.62
N LEU A 830 -2.85 -37.92 -17.36
CA LEU A 830 -2.48 -38.77 -16.24
C LEU A 830 -1.11 -39.46 -16.48
N HIS A 831 -0.88 -39.87 -17.72
CA HIS A 831 0.41 -40.49 -18.12
C HIS A 831 1.54 -39.43 -18.07
N GLU A 832 1.29 -38.22 -18.56
CA GLU A 832 2.26 -37.10 -18.46
C GLU A 832 2.61 -36.80 -17.00
N ALA A 833 1.59 -36.72 -16.13
CA ALA A 833 1.77 -36.39 -14.72
C ALA A 833 2.49 -37.47 -13.91
N LEU A 834 2.15 -38.75 -14.10
CA LEU A 834 2.65 -39.87 -13.29
C LEU A 834 3.82 -40.60 -13.93
N GLY A 835 3.96 -40.57 -15.26
CA GLY A 835 4.97 -41.37 -15.94
C GLY A 835 4.89 -42.85 -15.56
N ALA A 836 6.02 -43.45 -15.25
CA ALA A 836 6.07 -44.85 -14.86
C ALA A 836 5.49 -45.18 -13.45
N ALA A 837 5.14 -44.20 -12.66
CA ALA A 837 4.41 -44.38 -11.41
C ALA A 837 2.92 -44.65 -11.62
N GLY A 838 2.40 -44.40 -12.83
CA GLY A 838 1.05 -44.72 -13.25
C GLY A 838 0.96 -46.09 -13.91
N ILE A 839 0.03 -46.89 -13.45
CA ILE A 839 -0.28 -48.24 -14.01
C ILE A 839 -1.53 -48.08 -14.86
N PRO A 840 -1.43 -48.11 -16.20
CA PRO A 840 -2.57 -47.83 -17.06
C PRO A 840 -3.50 -49.01 -17.19
N TYR A 841 -4.80 -48.76 -17.28
CA TYR A 841 -5.81 -49.71 -17.71
C TYR A 841 -6.58 -49.16 -18.93
N GLY A 842 -7.40 -49.96 -19.57
CA GLY A 842 -8.20 -49.53 -20.71
C GLY A 842 -9.48 -48.83 -20.33
N HIS A 843 -10.40 -48.67 -21.30
CA HIS A 843 -11.61 -47.83 -21.11
C HIS A 843 -12.80 -48.58 -20.48
N THR A 844 -12.69 -49.89 -20.29
CA THR A 844 -13.79 -50.73 -19.82
C THR A 844 -13.50 -51.39 -18.47
N ALA A 845 -14.55 -51.84 -17.78
CA ALA A 845 -14.41 -52.63 -16.56
C ALA A 845 -13.66 -53.96 -16.82
N ALA A 846 -13.80 -54.54 -18.02
CA ALA A 846 -13.05 -55.76 -18.39
C ALA A 846 -11.56 -55.47 -18.57
N ASP A 847 -11.19 -54.32 -19.13
CA ASP A 847 -9.77 -53.92 -19.25
C ASP A 847 -9.16 -53.66 -17.85
N LEU A 848 -9.90 -53.03 -16.95
CA LEU A 848 -9.49 -52.85 -15.57
C LEU A 848 -9.29 -54.19 -14.85
N ALA A 849 -10.25 -55.11 -14.97
CA ALA A 849 -10.14 -56.45 -14.40
C ALA A 849 -8.91 -57.20 -14.92
N ALA A 850 -8.65 -57.13 -16.23
CA ALA A 850 -7.46 -57.74 -16.84
C ALA A 850 -6.15 -57.12 -16.30
N THR A 851 -6.11 -55.80 -16.09
CA THR A 851 -4.97 -55.11 -15.51
C THR A 851 -4.75 -55.53 -14.05
N LEU A 852 -5.80 -55.65 -13.26
CA LEU A 852 -5.74 -56.13 -11.88
C LEU A 852 -5.28 -57.57 -11.77
N ASP A 853 -5.76 -58.45 -12.67
CA ASP A 853 -5.35 -59.84 -12.77
C ASP A 853 -3.85 -59.97 -13.11
N ALA A 854 -3.31 -59.05 -13.90
CA ALA A 854 -1.90 -59.01 -14.31
C ALA A 854 -0.99 -58.21 -13.34
N LEU A 855 -1.53 -57.57 -12.32
CA LEU A 855 -0.78 -56.71 -11.40
C LEU A 855 0.11 -57.57 -10.49
N ASP A 856 1.40 -57.61 -10.79
CA ASP A 856 2.40 -58.33 -10.04
C ASP A 856 3.31 -57.42 -9.17
N ASP A 857 4.10 -58.04 -8.31
CA ASP A 857 5.03 -57.34 -7.42
C ASP A 857 6.12 -56.57 -8.20
N ASP A 858 6.54 -57.04 -9.36
CA ASP A 858 7.51 -56.37 -10.23
C ASP A 858 6.94 -55.10 -10.83
N THR A 859 5.67 -55.08 -11.25
CA THR A 859 4.97 -53.92 -11.75
C THR A 859 4.81 -52.85 -10.65
N LEU A 860 4.42 -53.26 -9.44
CA LEU A 860 4.32 -52.39 -8.28
C LEU A 860 5.70 -51.85 -7.86
N ALA A 861 6.73 -52.64 -7.86
CA ALA A 861 8.10 -52.24 -7.55
C ALA A 861 8.62 -51.20 -8.56
N ARG A 862 8.38 -51.41 -9.88
CA ARG A 862 8.72 -50.41 -10.91
C ARG A 862 7.96 -49.11 -10.72
N ALA A 863 6.67 -49.16 -10.46
CA ALA A 863 5.85 -47.96 -10.25
C ALA A 863 6.30 -47.21 -8.99
N ARG A 864 6.60 -47.87 -7.89
CA ARG A 864 7.15 -47.30 -6.67
C ARG A 864 8.53 -46.68 -6.90
N ALA A 865 9.40 -47.32 -7.64
CA ALA A 865 10.74 -46.84 -7.95
C ALA A 865 10.74 -45.54 -8.79
N ALA A 866 9.67 -45.27 -9.54
CA ALA A 866 9.51 -44.03 -10.31
C ALA A 866 9.03 -42.81 -9.48
N LEU A 867 8.44 -43.04 -8.31
CA LEU A 867 7.85 -41.96 -7.50
C LEU A 867 8.85 -40.89 -7.02
N PRO A 868 10.09 -41.23 -6.58
CA PRO A 868 11.06 -40.19 -6.19
C PRO A 868 11.39 -39.22 -7.32
N GLU A 869 11.56 -39.68 -8.55
CA GLU A 869 11.76 -38.82 -9.72
C GLU A 869 10.53 -37.94 -10.00
N ARG A 870 9.34 -38.52 -9.94
CA ARG A 870 8.09 -37.76 -10.12
C ARG A 870 7.89 -36.74 -9.03
N ARG A 871 8.20 -37.06 -7.78
CA ARG A 871 8.14 -36.15 -6.66
C ARG A 871 9.08 -34.93 -6.86
N ALA A 872 10.30 -35.18 -7.31
CA ALA A 872 11.25 -34.12 -7.63
C ALA A 872 10.77 -33.26 -8.82
N ALA A 873 10.18 -33.87 -9.86
CA ALA A 873 9.66 -33.17 -11.03
C ALA A 873 8.41 -32.30 -10.72
N LEU A 874 7.65 -32.68 -9.70
CA LEU A 874 6.44 -31.99 -9.26
C LEU A 874 6.64 -31.22 -7.94
N ASP A 875 7.87 -30.90 -7.58
CA ASP A 875 8.18 -30.05 -6.43
C ASP A 875 7.72 -28.61 -6.70
N TRP A 876 7.12 -28.00 -5.68
CA TRP A 876 6.56 -26.67 -5.78
C TRP A 876 7.60 -25.56 -6.02
N ALA A 877 8.81 -25.67 -5.48
CA ALA A 877 9.79 -24.60 -5.60
C ALA A 877 10.14 -24.28 -7.08
N PRO A 878 10.57 -25.26 -7.93
CA PRO A 878 10.84 -24.99 -9.34
C PRO A 878 9.56 -24.67 -10.16
N LEU A 879 8.40 -25.21 -9.77
CA LEU A 879 7.14 -24.89 -10.44
C LEU A 879 6.66 -23.47 -10.11
N ALA A 880 6.86 -23.03 -8.88
CA ALA A 880 6.60 -21.67 -8.45
C ALA A 880 7.52 -20.67 -9.18
N ASP A 881 8.82 -20.96 -9.33
CA ASP A 881 9.74 -20.13 -10.10
C ASP A 881 9.27 -19.93 -11.54
N ARG A 882 8.86 -20.99 -12.23
CA ARG A 882 8.33 -20.93 -13.59
C ARG A 882 7.00 -20.16 -13.68
N THR A 883 6.18 -20.28 -12.64
CA THR A 883 4.93 -19.51 -12.54
C THR A 883 5.24 -18.02 -12.33
N TRP A 884 6.18 -17.70 -11.45
CA TRP A 884 6.61 -16.33 -11.24
C TRP A 884 7.18 -15.70 -12.51
N GLU A 885 8.00 -16.40 -13.27
CA GLU A 885 8.54 -15.94 -14.56
C GLU A 885 7.42 -15.55 -15.54
N LEU A 886 6.36 -16.36 -15.63
CA LEU A 886 5.20 -16.02 -16.47
C LEU A 886 4.43 -14.81 -15.93
N LEU A 887 4.15 -14.78 -14.63
CA LEU A 887 3.44 -13.65 -14.00
C LEU A 887 4.20 -12.33 -14.18
N ASP A 888 5.52 -12.33 -14.00
CA ASP A 888 6.39 -11.17 -14.16
C ASP A 888 6.49 -10.73 -15.63
N GLU A 889 6.60 -11.68 -16.57
CA GLU A 889 6.61 -11.40 -18.01
C GLU A 889 5.28 -10.75 -18.46
N VAL A 890 4.14 -11.30 -18.02
CA VAL A 890 2.81 -10.76 -18.33
C VAL A 890 2.65 -9.36 -17.74
N ALA A 891 3.03 -9.15 -16.47
CA ALA A 891 2.96 -7.85 -15.82
C ALA A 891 3.89 -6.82 -16.48
N ALA A 892 5.04 -7.25 -16.98
CA ALA A 892 5.99 -6.35 -17.66
C ALA A 892 5.46 -5.90 -19.04
N ARG A 893 4.81 -6.78 -19.81
CA ARG A 893 4.21 -6.44 -21.11
C ARG A 893 3.08 -5.43 -20.95
N SER A 894 2.18 -5.66 -19.99
CA SER A 894 1.05 -4.75 -19.73
C SER A 894 1.47 -3.37 -19.21
N ALA A 895 2.69 -3.19 -18.75
CA ALA A 895 3.20 -1.90 -18.31
C ALA A 895 3.80 -1.06 -19.47
N VAL A 896 4.00 -1.67 -20.65
CA VAL A 896 4.55 -1.01 -21.85
C VAL A 896 3.45 -0.58 -22.81
N ASP A 897 2.33 -1.30 -22.82
CA ASP A 897 1.12 -0.96 -23.58
C ASP A 897 0.28 0.08 -22.82
#